data_f5de7efbb1db1371b0c4dc9813361227
#
_entry.id   f5de7efbb1db1371b0c4dc9813361227
#
_cell.length_a   1.000
_cell.length_b   1.000
_cell.length_c   1.000
_cell.angle_alpha   90.00
_cell.angle_beta   90.00
_cell.angle_gamma   90.00
#
_symmetry.space_group_name_H-M   'P 1'
#
loop_
_entity.id
_entity.type
_entity.pdbx_description
1 polymer ?
#
loop_
_entity_poly.entity_id
_entity_poly.type
_entity_poly.pdbx_seq_one_letter_code
_entity_poly.pdbx_strand_id
1 'polypeptide(L)'
;MRHSLTFFLFLTFFGTLIANVSEDVYVTGSVIKKTSLLVANPISTFDLNDIEKRGTLHIDNFLSNLPQINPSNSNFHSNKATGTSSVSLRGLGGTRTLILMNGKRLSPGTPMNGTAEQDLSQIPFSLIKQVDVLTGGKSTIYGSDAIGGVINFQLNRKFSGIDLSYQHSFYNHQNEDPNYERKNYDLAPNSVSDGHANTLQFSLGYEIFQDVYLTSYFNYRSVDEVTWSQRDISVCALSGNAECRASSTSPEGKFVENKVGGKTFHVKDNTFASGSTFYNFASKNHLLRPDKKNDVGILLTFENLEKHTFNVDYFKSSHKTVGQLDYSGVFRLSVDLPCNNPFLSNQQFTAICSDNGLTLSDTAPLYISRRNIEGNPRQQNFKHSTDRFVFDVDGEITNEWFYNLSFQSSRTTADFTYLNDISKQRAINALKVSGTPSKPSCVSGNDCKPWNIFLNSDGNLKSSAGLGVTKEALDYISTNLKVNAELTEDQYRFVTSKSFTTKNAVIPSLDMALGLEYRELNLKKNADDFSDGAGQQYPHSSLYGSLKVKELFSEIYLPLVTDTNLNFSIRYSDYSLEENSLTYDIGLVQLFEEKYTLKFSQQKAIRMPDINDLYSPTKVNQAFLNSDPCSGSNPSKSISECARTGVTESLYGNISNTETQINSLIGGNLNLRPETAITNSLSFLYSDEIDLEIDFYSISLKDKIGSSEVSFILDNCLETGASYYCNLIERNPTTGTFYEGS
;
A
#
# COMPACT_ATOMS: atom_id res chain seq x y z
N MET A 1 23.71 17.73 42.53
CA MET A 1 24.86 17.86 41.60
C MET A 1 24.34 18.39 40.28
N ARG A 2 24.92 19.47 39.80
CA ARG A 2 24.45 20.22 38.63
C ARG A 2 24.84 19.48 37.34
N HIS A 3 23.88 19.18 36.49
CA HIS A 3 24.15 18.81 35.09
C HIS A 3 23.95 20.04 34.20
N SER A 4 25.05 20.49 33.62
CA SER A 4 25.10 21.52 32.58
C SER A 4 24.50 20.99 31.25
N LEU A 5 23.45 21.64 30.79
CA LEU A 5 22.92 21.46 29.46
C LEU A 5 23.75 22.35 28.52
N THR A 6 24.55 21.76 27.68
CA THR A 6 25.27 22.49 26.62
C THR A 6 24.42 22.47 25.36
N PHE A 7 23.80 23.61 25.06
CA PHE A 7 23.10 23.87 23.81
C PHE A 7 24.14 24.15 22.72
N PHE A 8 24.25 23.26 21.74
CA PHE A 8 24.98 23.54 20.50
C PHE A 8 24.02 24.15 19.50
N LEU A 9 24.18 25.47 19.30
CA LEU A 9 23.51 26.21 18.22
C LEU A 9 24.33 25.99 16.94
N PHE A 10 23.85 25.18 16.02
CA PHE A 10 24.41 25.09 14.66
C PHE A 10 23.80 26.21 13.81
N LEU A 11 24.52 27.33 13.68
CA LEU A 11 24.27 28.31 12.63
C LEU A 11 24.87 27.76 11.31
N THR A 12 24.02 27.27 10.42
CA THR A 12 24.43 27.03 9.04
C THR A 12 24.31 28.33 8.26
N PHE A 13 25.43 28.89 7.88
CA PHE A 13 25.50 29.99 6.89
C PHE A 13 25.09 29.42 5.52
N PHE A 14 23.92 29.74 5.04
CA PHE A 14 23.55 29.57 3.64
C PHE A 14 24.09 30.78 2.85
N GLY A 15 25.05 30.49 1.97
CA GLY A 15 25.51 31.49 1.00
C GLY A 15 24.38 31.84 0.02
N THR A 16 24.11 33.10 -0.16
CA THR A 16 23.18 33.63 -1.14
C THR A 16 23.59 33.24 -2.56
N LEU A 17 22.93 32.26 -3.14
CA LEU A 17 22.86 32.09 -4.58
C LEU A 17 21.71 32.97 -5.09
N ILE A 18 22.05 34.16 -5.56
CA ILE A 18 21.14 34.95 -6.39
C ILE A 18 20.97 34.14 -7.69
N ALA A 19 19.88 33.42 -7.79
CA ALA A 19 19.48 32.79 -9.04
C ALA A 19 19.11 33.89 -10.02
N ASN A 20 19.93 34.09 -11.07
CA ASN A 20 19.53 34.84 -12.24
C ASN A 20 18.28 34.19 -12.83
N VAL A 21 17.14 34.83 -12.64
CA VAL A 21 15.86 34.44 -13.24
C VAL A 21 15.92 34.86 -14.71
N SER A 22 16.25 33.92 -15.58
CA SER A 22 15.94 33.97 -17.00
C SER A 22 16.02 32.60 -17.66
N GLU A 23 15.02 31.79 -17.44
CA GLU A 23 14.59 30.78 -18.41
C GLU A 23 13.09 30.59 -18.22
N ASP A 24 12.31 30.72 -19.31
CA ASP A 24 10.90 30.39 -19.36
C ASP A 24 10.73 28.89 -19.10
N VAL A 25 10.58 28.50 -17.86
CA VAL A 25 10.45 27.08 -17.44
C VAL A 25 8.99 26.74 -17.20
N TYR A 26 8.55 25.60 -17.67
CA TYR A 26 7.27 25.03 -17.25
C TYR A 26 7.35 24.64 -15.77
N VAL A 27 6.58 25.33 -14.94
CA VAL A 27 6.52 25.06 -13.50
C VAL A 27 5.51 23.95 -13.23
N THR A 28 5.82 23.05 -12.32
CA THR A 28 4.89 22.03 -11.86
C THR A 28 3.58 22.67 -11.38
N GLY A 29 2.44 22.21 -11.91
CA GLY A 29 1.10 22.72 -11.58
C GLY A 29 0.52 23.73 -12.57
N SER A 30 1.20 24.03 -13.68
CA SER A 30 0.70 24.88 -14.77
C SER A 30 1.13 24.32 -16.13
N VAL A 31 0.35 24.61 -17.18
CA VAL A 31 0.72 24.39 -18.59
C VAL A 31 1.10 25.68 -19.31
N ILE A 32 0.98 26.81 -18.63
CA ILE A 32 1.47 28.12 -19.10
C ILE A 32 2.86 28.32 -18.52
N LYS A 33 3.82 28.78 -19.34
CA LYS A 33 5.17 29.09 -18.88
C LYS A 33 5.14 30.25 -17.89
N LYS A 34 5.56 30.05 -16.65
CA LYS A 34 5.65 31.06 -15.59
C LYS A 34 6.59 30.62 -14.47
N THR A 35 6.98 31.56 -13.62
CA THR A 35 7.82 31.27 -12.46
C THR A 35 7.03 30.59 -11.33
N SER A 36 7.68 29.84 -10.44
CA SER A 36 7.05 29.19 -9.27
C SER A 36 6.40 30.19 -8.31
N LEU A 37 6.90 31.41 -8.22
CA LEU A 37 6.32 32.48 -7.39
C LEU A 37 4.89 32.85 -7.81
N LEU A 38 4.56 32.67 -9.09
CA LEU A 38 3.25 33.00 -9.65
C LEU A 38 2.24 31.85 -9.56
N VAL A 39 2.66 30.69 -9.05
CA VAL A 39 1.76 29.56 -8.76
C VAL A 39 1.14 29.77 -7.38
N ALA A 40 -0.18 29.76 -7.31
CA ALA A 40 -0.91 30.01 -6.07
C ALA A 40 -0.81 28.87 -5.03
N ASN A 41 -0.44 27.66 -5.46
CA ASN A 41 -0.22 26.52 -4.56
C ASN A 41 1.20 26.53 -3.98
N PRO A 42 1.39 26.06 -2.73
CA PRO A 42 2.71 25.84 -2.17
C PRO A 42 3.49 24.77 -2.96
N ILE A 43 4.73 25.10 -3.32
CA ILE A 43 5.66 24.19 -4.02
C ILE A 43 6.97 24.16 -3.25
N SER A 44 7.40 22.98 -2.83
CA SER A 44 8.73 22.75 -2.28
C SER A 44 9.58 22.06 -3.34
N THR A 45 10.73 22.63 -3.65
CA THR A 45 11.67 22.13 -4.67
C THR A 45 12.95 21.65 -4.00
N PHE A 46 13.42 20.46 -4.39
CA PHE A 46 14.64 19.82 -3.89
C PHE A 46 15.53 19.46 -5.07
N ASP A 47 16.79 19.83 -5.02
CA ASP A 47 17.78 19.40 -6.03
C ASP A 47 18.42 18.05 -5.67
N LEU A 48 19.22 17.50 -6.59
CA LEU A 48 19.91 16.24 -6.39
C LEU A 48 20.86 16.27 -5.18
N ASN A 49 21.56 17.41 -4.94
CA ASN A 49 22.47 17.55 -3.81
C ASN A 49 21.76 17.43 -2.46
N ASP A 50 20.53 17.96 -2.36
CA ASP A 50 19.71 17.86 -1.15
C ASP A 50 19.34 16.40 -0.86
N ILE A 51 19.12 15.62 -1.90
CA ILE A 51 18.77 14.19 -1.80
C ILE A 51 19.99 13.36 -1.42
N GLU A 52 21.14 13.58 -2.09
CA GLU A 52 22.37 12.84 -1.88
C GLU A 52 22.99 13.08 -0.50
N LYS A 53 22.97 14.33 0.00
CA LYS A 53 23.46 14.68 1.34
C LYS A 53 22.78 13.90 2.47
N ARG A 54 21.56 13.40 2.24
CA ARG A 54 20.82 12.58 3.21
C ARG A 54 21.22 11.10 3.18
N GLY A 55 22.09 10.67 2.23
CA GLY A 55 22.59 9.30 2.11
C GLY A 55 21.51 8.25 1.83
N THR A 56 20.36 8.66 1.29
CA THR A 56 19.22 7.78 1.06
C THR A 56 19.41 6.94 -0.19
N LEU A 57 19.16 5.64 -0.10
CA LEU A 57 19.22 4.68 -1.22
C LEU A 57 17.90 4.58 -1.99
N HIS A 58 16.83 5.02 -1.38
CA HIS A 58 15.47 4.94 -1.90
C HIS A 58 14.84 6.33 -1.91
N ILE A 59 14.23 6.68 -3.03
CA ILE A 59 13.56 7.97 -3.17
C ILE A 59 12.36 8.12 -2.21
N ASP A 60 11.67 7.02 -1.89
CA ASP A 60 10.59 6.98 -0.92
C ASP A 60 11.08 7.30 0.50
N ASN A 61 12.30 6.88 0.88
CA ASN A 61 12.91 7.24 2.16
C ASN A 61 13.21 8.75 2.23
N PHE A 62 13.73 9.33 1.14
CA PHE A 62 13.90 10.79 1.06
C PHE A 62 12.57 11.51 1.25
N LEU A 63 11.57 11.13 0.46
CA LEU A 63 10.25 11.76 0.49
C LEU A 63 9.56 11.59 1.86
N SER A 64 9.67 10.42 2.49
CA SER A 64 9.05 10.14 3.79
C SER A 64 9.64 10.96 4.96
N ASN A 65 10.81 11.57 4.76
CA ASN A 65 11.40 12.50 5.72
C ASN A 65 10.87 13.95 5.58
N LEU A 66 10.05 14.22 4.57
CA LEU A 66 9.43 15.53 4.39
C LEU A 66 8.14 15.62 5.23
N PRO A 67 7.92 16.73 5.97
CA PRO A 67 6.82 16.80 6.95
C PRO A 67 5.42 16.72 6.33
N GLN A 68 5.28 17.08 5.03
CA GLN A 68 4.02 16.99 4.30
C GLN A 68 3.74 15.60 3.71
N ILE A 69 4.66 14.63 3.85
CA ILE A 69 4.57 13.30 3.25
C ILE A 69 4.53 12.23 4.32
N ASN A 70 3.60 11.30 4.18
CA ASN A 70 3.54 10.06 4.94
C ASN A 70 3.89 8.87 4.02
N PRO A 71 4.64 7.86 4.48
CA PRO A 71 4.81 6.62 3.72
C PRO A 71 3.44 5.93 3.55
N SER A 72 3.16 5.42 2.35
CA SER A 72 1.99 4.57 2.08
C SER A 72 2.42 3.11 2.00
N ASN A 73 3.14 2.74 0.97
CA ASN A 73 3.81 1.43 0.86
C ASN A 73 5.33 1.63 0.88
N SER A 74 6.05 0.77 1.59
CA SER A 74 7.51 0.85 1.66
C SER A 74 8.12 -0.54 1.87
N ASN A 75 9.44 -0.65 1.78
CA ASN A 75 10.17 -1.88 2.06
C ASN A 75 10.13 -2.31 3.54
N PHE A 76 9.61 -1.45 4.43
CA PHE A 76 9.43 -1.75 5.85
C PHE A 76 8.08 -2.43 6.18
N HIS A 77 7.26 -2.74 5.18
CA HIS A 77 6.04 -3.52 5.36
C HIS A 77 6.24 -4.98 4.93
N SER A 78 6.10 -5.93 5.82
CA SER A 78 6.12 -7.37 5.50
C SER A 78 4.71 -7.95 5.38
N ASN A 79 3.79 -7.57 6.25
CA ASN A 79 2.41 -8.03 6.19
C ASN A 79 1.59 -7.18 5.20
N LYS A 80 0.85 -7.84 4.30
CA LYS A 80 0.09 -7.19 3.21
C LYS A 80 0.97 -6.31 2.30
N ALA A 81 2.23 -6.69 2.13
CA ALA A 81 3.14 -6.01 1.21
C ALA A 81 2.58 -6.03 -0.22
N THR A 82 2.81 -4.94 -0.95
CA THR A 82 2.49 -4.84 -2.39
C THR A 82 3.69 -5.13 -3.28
N GLY A 83 4.89 -5.14 -2.70
CA GLY A 83 6.14 -5.22 -3.44
C GLY A 83 6.59 -3.90 -4.06
N THR A 84 5.84 -2.80 -3.85
CA THR A 84 6.06 -1.46 -4.44
C THR A 84 6.31 -0.42 -3.37
N SER A 85 6.75 0.79 -3.77
CA SER A 85 6.92 1.94 -2.89
C SER A 85 6.02 3.08 -3.32
N SER A 86 5.24 3.64 -2.39
CA SER A 86 4.36 4.79 -2.63
C SER A 86 4.31 5.72 -1.42
N VAL A 87 3.91 6.95 -1.65
CA VAL A 87 3.81 7.99 -0.62
C VAL A 87 2.45 8.69 -0.65
N SER A 88 2.11 9.32 0.45
CA SER A 88 0.85 10.01 0.66
C SER A 88 1.08 11.45 1.07
N LEU A 89 0.69 12.41 0.25
CA LEU A 89 0.69 13.82 0.60
C LEU A 89 -0.40 14.10 1.65
N ARG A 90 0.00 14.77 2.74
CA ARG A 90 -0.89 15.17 3.84
C ARG A 90 -1.73 14.01 4.42
N GLY A 91 -1.25 12.76 4.31
CA GLY A 91 -1.92 11.58 4.85
C GLY A 91 -3.22 11.16 4.13
N LEU A 92 -3.48 11.69 2.92
CA LEU A 92 -4.72 11.40 2.17
C LEU A 92 -4.71 10.04 1.45
N GLY A 93 -3.57 9.36 1.40
CA GLY A 93 -3.35 8.06 0.75
C GLY A 93 -2.60 8.17 -0.57
N GLY A 94 -1.89 7.09 -0.95
CA GLY A 94 -1.10 7.02 -2.18
C GLY A 94 -1.94 7.15 -3.45
N THR A 95 -3.18 6.67 -3.43
CA THR A 95 -4.13 6.80 -4.56
C THR A 95 -4.63 8.23 -4.81
N ARG A 96 -4.33 9.17 -3.90
CA ARG A 96 -4.71 10.60 -3.99
C ARG A 96 -3.50 11.51 -4.11
N THR A 97 -2.31 10.93 -4.34
CA THR A 97 -1.03 11.61 -4.56
C THR A 97 -0.54 11.24 -5.95
N LEU A 98 -0.48 12.21 -6.86
CA LEU A 98 -0.07 11.94 -8.23
C LEU A 98 1.44 12.09 -8.38
N ILE A 99 2.08 11.09 -8.97
CA ILE A 99 3.51 11.13 -9.30
C ILE A 99 3.68 11.42 -10.79
N LEU A 100 4.56 12.36 -11.10
CA LEU A 100 4.94 12.70 -12.47
C LEU A 100 6.44 12.46 -12.67
N MET A 101 6.81 12.21 -13.92
CA MET A 101 8.18 12.20 -14.40
C MET A 101 8.26 13.08 -15.65
N ASN A 102 9.05 14.16 -15.59
CA ASN A 102 9.12 15.21 -16.62
C ASN A 102 7.73 15.80 -16.95
N GLY A 103 6.89 16.04 -15.93
CA GLY A 103 5.55 16.58 -16.11
C GLY A 103 4.51 15.60 -16.68
N LYS A 104 4.87 14.37 -17.00
CA LYS A 104 3.99 13.31 -17.51
C LYS A 104 3.63 12.34 -16.39
N ARG A 105 2.38 11.92 -16.33
CA ARG A 105 1.88 10.95 -15.32
C ARG A 105 2.72 9.68 -15.34
N LEU A 106 3.19 9.26 -14.17
CA LEU A 106 3.80 7.94 -14.01
C LEU A 106 2.69 6.89 -14.02
N SER A 107 2.92 5.80 -14.73
CA SER A 107 1.93 4.73 -14.82
C SER A 107 1.75 4.01 -13.48
N PRO A 108 0.54 3.51 -13.17
CA PRO A 108 0.31 2.74 -11.97
C PRO A 108 1.26 1.54 -11.86
N GLY A 109 1.80 1.31 -10.66
CA GLY A 109 2.82 0.29 -10.41
C GLY A 109 2.31 -0.97 -9.72
N THR A 110 1.03 -1.03 -9.31
CA THR A 110 0.48 -2.10 -8.47
C THR A 110 -0.64 -2.91 -9.11
N PRO A 111 -0.43 -3.57 -10.28
CA PRO A 111 -1.51 -4.27 -10.98
C PRO A 111 -2.14 -5.42 -10.17
N MET A 112 -1.50 -5.86 -9.09
CA MET A 112 -1.98 -6.93 -8.22
C MET A 112 -3.10 -6.48 -7.28
N ASN A 113 -2.98 -5.30 -6.68
CA ASN A 113 -3.82 -4.84 -5.57
C ASN A 113 -4.66 -3.61 -5.90
N GLY A 114 -4.43 -2.98 -7.02
CA GLY A 114 -5.09 -1.76 -7.43
C GLY A 114 -4.37 -1.17 -8.61
N THR A 115 -4.95 -0.18 -9.20
CA THR A 115 -4.42 0.40 -10.41
C THR A 115 -4.11 1.88 -10.25
N ALA A 116 -4.39 2.46 -9.09
CA ALA A 116 -4.27 3.91 -8.91
C ALA A 116 -2.92 4.35 -8.30
N GLU A 117 -2.22 3.51 -7.52
CA GLU A 117 -0.95 3.91 -6.92
C GLU A 117 0.21 3.77 -7.91
N GLN A 118 0.98 4.86 -8.04
CA GLN A 118 2.24 4.86 -8.78
C GLN A 118 3.36 4.31 -7.90
N ASP A 119 4.27 3.55 -8.53
CA ASP A 119 5.42 2.96 -7.86
C ASP A 119 6.66 3.82 -8.06
N LEU A 120 7.15 4.42 -6.97
CA LEU A 120 8.36 5.23 -6.96
C LEU A 120 9.62 4.46 -7.37
N SER A 121 9.59 3.13 -7.32
CA SER A 121 10.70 2.31 -7.82
C SER A 121 10.91 2.42 -9.32
N GLN A 122 9.96 2.98 -10.09
CA GLN A 122 10.13 3.26 -11.53
C GLN A 122 10.99 4.49 -11.82
N ILE A 123 11.30 5.33 -10.82
CA ILE A 123 12.06 6.58 -11.01
C ILE A 123 13.57 6.26 -11.11
N PRO A 124 14.25 6.75 -12.17
CA PRO A 124 15.69 6.60 -12.33
C PRO A 124 16.46 7.58 -11.43
N PHE A 125 16.91 7.12 -10.27
CA PHE A 125 17.54 7.97 -9.24
C PHE A 125 18.74 8.76 -9.79
N SER A 126 19.61 8.13 -10.57
CA SER A 126 20.84 8.74 -11.11
C SER A 126 20.62 9.89 -12.09
N LEU A 127 19.42 10.04 -12.63
CA LEU A 127 19.09 11.13 -13.56
C LEU A 127 18.21 12.22 -12.96
N ILE A 128 17.85 12.13 -11.66
CA ILE A 128 17.04 13.18 -11.04
C ILE A 128 17.84 14.47 -11.03
N LYS A 129 17.28 15.55 -11.62
CA LYS A 129 17.79 16.90 -11.54
C LYS A 129 17.13 17.64 -10.37
N GLN A 130 15.81 17.45 -10.22
CA GLN A 130 14.97 18.20 -9.28
C GLN A 130 13.72 17.40 -8.94
N VAL A 131 13.23 17.55 -7.72
CA VAL A 131 11.95 17.02 -7.26
C VAL A 131 11.08 18.17 -6.78
N ASP A 132 9.92 18.35 -7.40
CA ASP A 132 8.92 19.34 -6.98
C ASP A 132 7.80 18.62 -6.22
N VAL A 133 7.52 19.11 -5.02
CA VAL A 133 6.40 18.65 -4.18
C VAL A 133 5.38 19.79 -4.13
N LEU A 134 4.32 19.67 -4.92
CA LEU A 134 3.22 20.61 -4.98
C LEU A 134 2.05 20.08 -4.16
N THR A 135 1.62 20.85 -3.17
CA THR A 135 0.49 20.48 -2.30
C THR A 135 -0.81 21.17 -2.72
N GLY A 136 -1.95 20.49 -2.50
CA GLY A 136 -3.26 20.94 -2.93
C GLY A 136 -3.74 20.33 -4.24
N GLY A 137 -5.03 20.42 -4.51
CA GLY A 137 -5.65 19.76 -5.66
C GLY A 137 -5.17 20.30 -7.00
N LYS A 138 -4.77 19.42 -7.92
CA LYS A 138 -4.35 19.77 -9.30
C LYS A 138 -4.99 18.91 -10.38
N SER A 139 -6.19 18.43 -10.10
CA SER A 139 -6.95 17.65 -11.09
C SER A 139 -7.32 18.43 -12.34
N THR A 140 -7.32 19.77 -12.31
CA THR A 140 -7.54 20.61 -13.49
C THR A 140 -6.47 20.47 -14.54
N ILE A 141 -5.20 20.32 -14.12
CA ILE A 141 -4.04 20.23 -15.03
C ILE A 141 -3.70 18.78 -15.36
N TYR A 142 -3.79 17.90 -14.36
CA TYR A 142 -3.29 16.54 -14.47
C TYR A 142 -4.37 15.43 -14.45
N GLY A 143 -5.65 15.79 -14.30
CA GLY A 143 -6.76 14.84 -14.23
C GLY A 143 -6.94 14.20 -12.86
N SER A 144 -7.60 13.04 -12.81
CA SER A 144 -7.86 12.28 -11.59
C SER A 144 -6.61 12.01 -10.76
N ASP A 145 -6.79 11.77 -9.44
CA ASP A 145 -5.79 11.31 -8.47
C ASP A 145 -4.90 12.40 -7.86
N ALA A 146 -4.92 13.63 -8.41
CA ALA A 146 -4.20 14.78 -7.87
C ALA A 146 -5.02 15.52 -6.81
N ILE A 147 -5.49 14.83 -5.76
CA ILE A 147 -6.27 15.42 -4.64
C ILE A 147 -5.36 16.00 -3.57
N GLY A 148 -4.40 15.23 -3.07
CA GLY A 148 -3.44 15.67 -2.06
C GLY A 148 -2.37 16.59 -2.65
N GLY A 149 -2.09 16.40 -3.91
CA GLY A 149 -1.11 17.16 -4.66
C GLY A 149 -0.37 16.30 -5.69
N VAL A 150 0.77 16.81 -6.10
CA VAL A 150 1.61 16.25 -7.17
C VAL A 150 3.07 16.23 -6.73
N ILE A 151 3.77 15.14 -7.00
CA ILE A 151 5.23 15.05 -6.89
C ILE A 151 5.79 14.85 -8.29
N ASN A 152 6.58 15.80 -8.78
CA ASN A 152 7.14 15.76 -10.12
C ASN A 152 8.66 15.58 -10.06
N PHE A 153 9.15 14.51 -10.69
CA PHE A 153 10.57 14.24 -10.87
C PHE A 153 11.03 14.78 -12.21
N GLN A 154 11.87 15.78 -12.19
CA GLN A 154 12.50 16.34 -13.37
C GLN A 154 13.84 15.64 -13.58
N LEU A 155 14.02 15.02 -14.75
CA LEU A 155 15.23 14.31 -15.12
C LEU A 155 16.19 15.20 -15.89
N ASN A 156 17.50 14.99 -15.69
CA ASN A 156 18.55 15.63 -16.48
C ASN A 156 18.63 15.00 -17.88
N ARG A 157 17.89 15.54 -18.82
CA ARG A 157 17.83 15.05 -20.22
C ARG A 157 19.05 15.40 -21.04
N LYS A 158 19.81 16.43 -20.64
CA LYS A 158 21.02 16.90 -21.28
C LYS A 158 22.23 16.65 -20.38
N PHE A 159 22.28 15.46 -19.77
CA PHE A 159 23.47 15.05 -19.03
C PHE A 159 24.66 15.05 -19.97
N SER A 160 25.79 15.55 -19.53
CA SER A 160 27.03 15.60 -20.32
C SER A 160 28.18 14.93 -19.58
N GLY A 161 28.80 13.97 -20.22
CA GLY A 161 29.90 13.19 -19.66
C GLY A 161 29.51 11.81 -19.19
N ILE A 162 30.31 11.27 -18.28
CA ILE A 162 30.13 9.94 -17.66
C ILE A 162 30.11 10.14 -16.17
N ASP A 163 29.09 9.56 -15.52
CA ASP A 163 29.02 9.42 -14.07
C ASP A 163 28.96 7.95 -13.69
N LEU A 164 29.78 7.55 -12.72
CA LEU A 164 29.82 6.21 -12.16
C LEU A 164 29.87 6.31 -10.65
N SER A 165 28.81 5.91 -9.99
CA SER A 165 28.69 5.91 -8.52
C SER A 165 28.50 4.51 -8.00
N TYR A 166 29.24 4.18 -6.94
CA TYR A 166 29.02 2.97 -6.14
C TYR A 166 28.86 3.34 -4.68
N GLN A 167 27.79 2.86 -4.07
CA GLN A 167 27.51 3.07 -2.67
C GLN A 167 27.30 1.72 -1.97
N HIS A 168 27.96 1.55 -0.82
CA HIS A 168 27.72 0.47 0.13
C HIS A 168 27.23 1.06 1.44
N SER A 169 26.18 0.50 2.00
CA SER A 169 25.63 0.90 3.30
C SER A 169 25.15 -0.30 4.10
N PHE A 170 25.03 -0.13 5.40
CA PHE A 170 24.49 -1.13 6.32
C PHE A 170 24.00 -0.45 7.59
N TYR A 171 23.13 -1.14 8.34
CA TYR A 171 22.73 -0.69 9.66
C TYR A 171 23.68 -1.28 10.71
N ASN A 172 24.19 -0.42 11.59
CA ASN A 172 24.91 -0.83 12.80
C ASN A 172 24.08 -0.36 14.00
N HIS A 173 23.48 -1.30 14.73
CA HIS A 173 22.52 -1.01 15.76
C HIS A 173 22.90 -1.69 17.08
N GLN A 174 22.75 -0.95 18.18
CA GLN A 174 22.86 -1.46 19.55
C GLN A 174 21.48 -1.49 20.19
N ASN A 175 21.09 -2.67 20.67
CA ASN A 175 19.85 -2.90 21.38
C ASN A 175 20.07 -2.65 22.86
N GLU A 176 19.60 -1.49 23.36
CA GLU A 176 19.87 -1.01 24.72
C GLU A 176 18.58 -0.61 25.44
N ASP A 177 17.48 -1.33 25.31
CA ASP A 177 16.28 -0.98 26.08
C ASP A 177 16.21 -1.76 27.40
N PRO A 178 16.63 -1.16 28.54
CA PRO A 178 16.59 -1.81 29.85
C PRO A 178 15.18 -1.92 30.44
N ASN A 179 14.18 -1.24 29.86
CA ASN A 179 12.83 -1.17 30.43
C ASN A 179 11.88 -2.24 29.92
N TYR A 180 12.32 -3.07 28.98
CA TYR A 180 11.51 -4.13 28.40
C TYR A 180 11.59 -5.42 29.24
N GLU A 181 10.63 -5.64 30.13
CA GLU A 181 10.41 -6.96 30.75
C GLU A 181 9.84 -7.95 29.73
N ARG A 182 10.72 -8.59 28.97
CA ARG A 182 10.36 -9.58 27.95
C ARG A 182 10.42 -10.99 28.54
N LYS A 183 9.53 -11.27 29.45
CA LYS A 183 9.43 -12.62 30.05
C LYS A 183 8.94 -13.60 28.97
N ASN A 184 9.65 -14.70 28.83
CA ASN A 184 9.34 -15.88 27.99
C ASN A 184 9.58 -15.76 26.49
N TYR A 185 10.37 -14.78 26.03
CA TYR A 185 10.74 -14.64 24.60
C TYR A 185 12.24 -14.41 24.47
N ASP A 186 12.82 -14.84 23.32
CA ASP A 186 14.22 -14.57 23.01
C ASP A 186 14.43 -13.05 22.89
N LEU A 187 15.53 -12.57 23.47
CA LEU A 187 15.93 -11.18 23.35
C LEU A 187 16.63 -10.94 22.01
N ALA A 188 16.57 -9.69 21.51
CA ALA A 188 17.39 -9.28 20.40
C ALA A 188 18.89 -9.34 20.77
N PRO A 189 19.80 -9.56 19.80
CA PRO A 189 21.24 -9.47 20.04
C PRO A 189 21.63 -8.08 20.57
N ASN A 190 22.61 -7.98 21.49
CA ASN A 190 23.03 -6.68 22.04
C ASN A 190 23.53 -5.71 20.94
N SER A 191 24.19 -6.25 19.91
CA SER A 191 24.70 -5.48 18.77
C SER A 191 24.51 -6.27 17.50
N VAL A 192 24.12 -5.60 16.42
CA VAL A 192 23.87 -6.23 15.12
C VAL A 192 24.34 -5.32 13.99
N SER A 193 24.95 -5.92 12.97
CA SER A 193 25.25 -5.29 11.69
C SER A 193 24.49 -6.05 10.60
N ASP A 194 23.51 -5.41 9.97
CA ASP A 194 22.59 -6.05 9.00
C ASP A 194 22.08 -5.07 7.93
N GLY A 195 21.17 -5.52 7.08
CA GLY A 195 20.58 -4.70 6.02
C GLY A 195 21.60 -4.11 5.07
N HIS A 196 22.64 -4.91 4.72
CA HIS A 196 23.65 -4.49 3.77
C HIS A 196 23.02 -4.14 2.43
N ALA A 197 23.41 -3.00 1.88
CA ALA A 197 22.94 -2.54 0.59
C ALA A 197 24.10 -2.13 -0.30
N ASN A 198 24.00 -2.52 -1.57
CA ASN A 198 24.93 -2.15 -2.63
C ASN A 198 24.16 -1.49 -3.76
N THR A 199 24.59 -0.31 -4.17
CA THR A 199 24.02 0.43 -5.29
C THR A 199 25.12 0.79 -6.27
N LEU A 200 24.91 0.47 -7.54
CA LEU A 200 25.76 0.87 -8.65
C LEU A 200 24.93 1.71 -9.60
N GLN A 201 25.39 2.90 -9.92
CA GLN A 201 24.76 3.82 -10.84
C GLN A 201 25.74 4.21 -11.93
N PHE A 202 25.28 4.18 -13.16
CA PHE A 202 26.01 4.62 -14.33
C PHE A 202 25.15 5.51 -15.18
N SER A 203 25.64 6.68 -15.54
CA SER A 203 25.00 7.60 -16.46
C SER A 203 25.99 8.05 -17.52
N LEU A 204 25.52 8.10 -18.76
CA LEU A 204 26.28 8.55 -19.90
C LEU A 204 25.44 9.57 -20.66
N GLY A 205 26.00 10.72 -20.94
CA GLY A 205 25.37 11.75 -21.75
C GLY A 205 26.35 12.36 -22.75
N TYR A 206 25.84 12.57 -23.96
CA TYR A 206 26.66 13.14 -25.04
C TYR A 206 25.79 13.88 -26.07
N GLU A 207 26.29 15.01 -26.56
CA GLU A 207 25.74 15.67 -27.73
C GLU A 207 26.25 14.98 -28.99
N ILE A 208 25.40 14.15 -29.63
CA ILE A 208 25.78 13.30 -30.78
C ILE A 208 26.00 14.16 -32.02
N PHE A 209 25.12 15.14 -32.23
CA PHE A 209 25.18 16.15 -33.27
C PHE A 209 24.78 17.48 -32.65
N GLN A 210 24.98 18.58 -33.35
CA GLN A 210 24.53 19.90 -32.90
C GLN A 210 23.04 19.83 -32.53
N ASP A 211 22.71 20.23 -31.29
CA ASP A 211 21.36 20.25 -30.74
C ASP A 211 20.67 18.85 -30.64
N VAL A 212 21.47 17.74 -30.69
CA VAL A 212 20.96 16.37 -30.50
C VAL A 212 21.66 15.71 -29.32
N TYR A 213 20.92 15.50 -28.24
CA TYR A 213 21.43 14.98 -26.97
C TYR A 213 20.95 13.56 -26.75
N LEU A 214 21.89 12.69 -26.37
CA LEU A 214 21.62 11.35 -25.88
C LEU A 214 22.00 11.29 -24.41
N THR A 215 21.07 10.90 -23.55
CA THR A 215 21.31 10.52 -22.16
C THR A 215 20.88 9.07 -21.95
N SER A 216 21.74 8.25 -21.37
CA SER A 216 21.43 6.88 -21.00
C SER A 216 21.89 6.59 -19.59
N TYR A 217 21.24 5.63 -18.93
CA TYR A 217 21.58 5.23 -17.58
C TYR A 217 21.38 3.75 -17.35
N PHE A 218 22.09 3.23 -16.36
CA PHE A 218 21.90 1.92 -15.77
C PHE A 218 22.05 2.03 -14.25
N ASN A 219 21.06 1.56 -13.50
CA ASN A 219 21.10 1.49 -12.05
C ASN A 219 20.89 0.05 -11.59
N TYR A 220 21.73 -0.40 -10.68
CA TYR A 220 21.59 -1.67 -9.97
C TYR A 220 21.56 -1.42 -8.47
N ARG A 221 20.64 -2.07 -7.76
CA ARG A 221 20.55 -2.05 -6.29
C ARG A 221 20.26 -3.44 -5.76
N SER A 222 20.94 -3.79 -4.65
CA SER A 222 20.64 -4.99 -3.87
C SER A 222 20.65 -4.62 -2.40
N VAL A 223 19.59 -4.96 -1.68
CA VAL A 223 19.42 -4.72 -0.23
C VAL A 223 19.11 -6.04 0.43
N ASP A 224 19.79 -6.35 1.54
CA ASP A 224 19.53 -7.53 2.34
C ASP A 224 18.43 -7.27 3.37
N GLU A 225 17.80 -8.34 3.84
CA GLU A 225 16.75 -8.25 4.85
C GLU A 225 17.25 -7.82 6.23
N VAL A 226 16.34 -7.22 6.99
CA VAL A 226 16.42 -7.08 8.45
C VAL A 226 15.20 -7.76 9.04
N THR A 227 15.39 -8.64 10.01
CA THR A 227 14.26 -9.30 10.69
C THR A 227 13.85 -8.58 11.98
N TRP A 228 12.61 -8.77 12.40
CA TRP A 228 12.10 -8.20 13.65
C TRP A 228 12.88 -8.68 14.87
N SER A 229 13.42 -9.90 14.83
CA SER A 229 14.24 -10.47 15.91
C SER A 229 15.56 -9.72 16.16
N GLN A 230 15.99 -8.89 15.22
CA GLN A 230 17.25 -8.14 15.31
C GLN A 230 17.10 -6.78 16.02
N ARG A 231 15.90 -6.40 16.42
CA ARG A 231 15.64 -5.12 17.12
C ARG A 231 14.86 -5.35 18.40
N ASP A 232 15.28 -4.69 19.47
CA ASP A 232 14.62 -4.75 20.78
C ASP A 232 13.18 -4.26 20.74
N ILE A 233 12.87 -3.25 19.92
CA ILE A 233 11.52 -2.70 19.74
C ILE A 233 10.56 -3.61 19.00
N SER A 234 11.06 -4.61 18.25
CA SER A 234 10.25 -5.47 17.38
C SER A 234 10.43 -6.97 17.59
N VAL A 235 11.36 -7.39 18.47
CA VAL A 235 11.61 -8.81 18.77
C VAL A 235 10.34 -9.55 19.22
N CYS A 236 9.35 -8.81 19.66
CA CYS A 236 8.05 -9.31 20.05
C CYS A 236 6.93 -8.36 19.61
N ALA A 237 5.77 -8.91 19.27
CA ALA A 237 4.59 -8.13 18.92
C ALA A 237 4.05 -7.39 20.16
N LEU A 238 4.15 -6.07 20.14
CA LEU A 238 3.72 -5.21 21.26
C LEU A 238 2.23 -4.90 21.19
N SER A 239 1.59 -4.80 22.35
CA SER A 239 0.24 -4.25 22.52
C SER A 239 0.28 -2.77 22.86
N GLY A 240 -0.87 -2.12 22.82
CA GLY A 240 -1.02 -0.71 23.19
C GLY A 240 -0.56 -0.34 24.63
N ASN A 241 -0.34 -1.33 25.50
CA ASN A 241 0.18 -1.17 26.85
C ASN A 241 1.68 -1.50 26.95
N ALA A 242 2.39 -1.56 25.83
CA ALA A 242 3.79 -1.96 25.73
C ALA A 242 4.09 -3.38 26.27
N GLU A 243 3.08 -4.23 26.39
CA GLU A 243 3.24 -5.63 26.77
C GLU A 243 3.52 -6.50 25.53
N CYS A 244 4.39 -7.48 25.69
CA CYS A 244 4.66 -8.47 24.68
C CYS A 244 3.44 -9.40 24.52
N ARG A 245 2.58 -9.11 23.54
CA ARG A 245 1.46 -9.98 23.19
C ARG A 245 1.82 -10.83 21.99
N ALA A 246 1.65 -12.13 22.21
CA ALA A 246 1.88 -13.13 21.19
C ALA A 246 0.56 -13.55 20.51
N SER A 247 0.66 -14.31 19.44
CA SER A 247 -0.49 -14.93 18.77
C SER A 247 -1.08 -16.04 19.64
N SER A 248 -2.40 -16.08 19.79
CA SER A 248 -3.10 -17.24 20.40
C SER A 248 -3.13 -18.47 19.50
N THR A 249 -2.61 -18.37 18.28
CA THR A 249 -2.37 -19.51 17.38
C THR A 249 -0.94 -19.98 17.62
N SER A 250 -0.78 -20.93 18.51
CA SER A 250 0.50 -21.49 18.93
C SER A 250 0.77 -22.85 18.29
N PRO A 251 2.00 -23.39 18.36
CA PRO A 251 2.32 -24.76 17.93
C PRO A 251 1.56 -25.84 18.72
N GLU A 252 1.23 -25.58 19.97
CA GLU A 252 0.44 -26.46 20.84
C GLU A 252 -1.03 -26.51 20.42
N GLY A 253 -1.42 -25.67 19.48
CA GLY A 253 -2.77 -25.56 18.97
C GLY A 253 -3.76 -24.93 19.95
N LYS A 254 -4.87 -24.46 19.43
CA LYS A 254 -6.04 -23.99 20.16
C LYS A 254 -7.25 -24.72 19.60
N PHE A 255 -7.86 -25.56 20.41
CA PHE A 255 -9.02 -26.41 20.07
C PHE A 255 -10.22 -25.85 20.83
N VAL A 256 -11.22 -25.36 20.12
CA VAL A 256 -12.43 -24.75 20.68
C VAL A 256 -13.63 -25.58 20.29
N GLU A 257 -14.43 -26.03 21.24
CA GLU A 257 -15.70 -26.70 20.93
C GLU A 257 -16.65 -25.76 20.18
N ASN A 258 -17.17 -26.20 19.05
CA ASN A 258 -18.12 -25.43 18.25
C ASN A 258 -19.53 -25.58 18.81
N LYS A 259 -19.78 -24.97 19.98
CA LYS A 259 -21.07 -24.90 20.65
C LYS A 259 -21.14 -23.69 21.59
N VAL A 260 -22.34 -23.33 22.00
CA VAL A 260 -22.54 -22.30 23.02
C VAL A 260 -21.85 -22.69 24.34
N GLY A 261 -21.04 -21.78 24.89
CA GLY A 261 -20.26 -22.06 26.11
C GLY A 261 -19.15 -23.08 25.94
N GLY A 262 -18.72 -23.33 24.68
CA GLY A 262 -17.70 -24.32 24.35
C GLY A 262 -16.37 -24.07 25.05
N LYS A 263 -15.76 -25.15 25.53
CA LYS A 263 -14.46 -25.13 26.19
C LYS A 263 -13.33 -24.90 25.18
N THR A 264 -12.23 -24.32 25.65
CA THR A 264 -11.00 -24.13 24.89
C THR A 264 -9.88 -24.99 25.49
N PHE A 265 -9.12 -25.66 24.63
CA PHE A 265 -8.00 -26.53 25.00
C PHE A 265 -6.75 -26.21 24.16
N HIS A 266 -5.58 -26.56 24.70
CA HIS A 266 -4.30 -26.65 23.99
C HIS A 266 -3.58 -27.93 24.37
N VAL A 267 -2.64 -28.38 23.55
CA VAL A 267 -1.83 -29.59 23.86
C VAL A 267 -0.75 -29.21 24.87
N LYS A 268 -0.69 -29.98 25.96
CA LYS A 268 0.36 -29.93 26.97
C LYS A 268 0.64 -31.37 27.43
N ASP A 269 1.91 -31.75 27.44
CA ASP A 269 2.35 -33.10 27.83
C ASP A 269 1.56 -34.23 27.09
N ASN A 270 1.32 -34.01 25.77
CA ASN A 270 0.53 -34.87 24.89
C ASN A 270 -0.93 -35.13 25.36
N THR A 271 -1.47 -34.23 26.15
CA THR A 271 -2.87 -34.20 26.60
C THR A 271 -3.49 -32.81 26.36
N PHE A 272 -4.79 -32.64 26.59
CA PHE A 272 -5.46 -31.37 26.56
C PHE A 272 -5.43 -30.69 27.93
N ALA A 273 -4.88 -29.47 27.97
CA ALA A 273 -5.01 -28.53 29.08
C ALA A 273 -6.03 -27.44 28.72
N SER A 274 -6.73 -26.92 29.74
CA SER A 274 -7.72 -25.85 29.56
C SER A 274 -7.06 -24.52 29.16
N GLY A 275 -7.70 -23.74 28.30
CA GLY A 275 -7.25 -22.43 27.84
C GLY A 275 -6.40 -22.50 26.56
N SER A 276 -5.61 -21.47 26.32
CA SER A 276 -4.73 -21.33 25.15
C SER A 276 -3.33 -20.88 25.57
N THR A 277 -2.36 -21.23 24.76
CA THR A 277 -0.98 -20.74 24.84
C THR A 277 -0.74 -19.61 23.83
N PHE A 278 0.36 -18.89 24.01
CA PHE A 278 0.75 -17.81 23.13
C PHE A 278 2.08 -18.13 22.45
N TYR A 279 2.23 -17.63 21.23
CA TYR A 279 3.41 -17.84 20.40
C TYR A 279 3.92 -16.53 19.85
N ASN A 280 5.22 -16.26 20.00
CA ASN A 280 5.85 -15.06 19.42
C ASN A 280 6.14 -15.30 17.93
N PHE A 281 5.34 -14.67 17.07
CA PHE A 281 5.49 -14.75 15.62
C PHE A 281 6.50 -13.74 15.04
N ALA A 282 7.12 -12.90 15.87
CA ALA A 282 7.97 -11.82 15.39
C ALA A 282 9.30 -12.30 14.79
N SER A 283 9.83 -13.44 15.27
CA SER A 283 11.21 -13.87 14.99
C SER A 283 11.56 -14.02 13.50
N LYS A 284 10.59 -14.34 12.65
CA LYS A 284 10.78 -14.59 11.21
C LYS A 284 10.34 -13.43 10.32
N ASN A 285 9.57 -12.50 10.86
CA ASN A 285 9.06 -11.38 10.07
C ASN A 285 10.19 -10.46 9.61
N HIS A 286 10.12 -9.99 8.35
CA HIS A 286 11.01 -8.94 7.88
C HIS A 286 10.58 -7.59 8.46
N LEU A 287 11.53 -6.85 9.02
CA LEU A 287 11.43 -5.43 9.32
C LEU A 287 11.76 -4.61 8.07
N LEU A 288 12.86 -4.98 7.40
CA LEU A 288 13.23 -4.49 6.08
C LEU A 288 13.21 -5.68 5.11
N ARG A 289 12.49 -5.56 4.02
CA ARG A 289 12.44 -6.60 2.99
C ARG A 289 13.70 -6.53 2.11
N PRO A 290 14.27 -7.68 1.73
CA PRO A 290 15.32 -7.71 0.71
C PRO A 290 14.74 -7.22 -0.63
N ASP A 291 15.58 -6.49 -1.38
CA ASP A 291 15.19 -5.89 -2.65
C ASP A 291 16.33 -5.98 -3.66
N LYS A 292 16.02 -6.35 -4.90
CA LYS A 292 16.94 -6.31 -6.03
C LYS A 292 16.28 -5.58 -7.18
N LYS A 293 16.91 -4.50 -7.63
CA LYS A 293 16.37 -3.61 -8.65
C LYS A 293 17.39 -3.39 -9.77
N ASN A 294 16.89 -3.37 -11.01
CA ASN A 294 17.64 -2.96 -12.20
C ASN A 294 16.80 -1.97 -12.99
N ASP A 295 17.37 -0.82 -13.31
CA ASP A 295 16.75 0.17 -14.16
C ASP A 295 17.70 0.53 -15.31
N VAL A 296 17.15 0.69 -16.49
CA VAL A 296 17.86 1.15 -17.67
C VAL A 296 16.95 2.07 -18.49
N GLY A 297 17.53 3.07 -19.11
CA GLY A 297 16.78 3.92 -20.02
C GLY A 297 17.65 4.75 -20.92
N ILE A 298 16.97 5.28 -21.94
CA ILE A 298 17.55 6.13 -22.99
C ILE A 298 16.61 7.32 -23.17
N LEU A 299 17.19 8.52 -23.16
CA LEU A 299 16.51 9.78 -23.42
C LEU A 299 17.21 10.45 -24.61
N LEU A 300 16.45 10.73 -25.66
CA LEU A 300 16.90 11.46 -26.83
C LEU A 300 16.16 12.79 -26.89
N THR A 301 16.92 13.87 -27.09
CA THR A 301 16.37 15.21 -27.22
C THR A 301 16.94 15.82 -28.50
N PHE A 302 16.08 16.26 -29.40
CA PHE A 302 16.41 17.01 -30.60
C PHE A 302 15.88 18.42 -30.42
N GLU A 303 16.77 19.41 -30.32
CA GLU A 303 16.40 20.82 -30.12
C GLU A 303 16.53 21.62 -31.41
N ASN A 304 15.94 22.80 -31.40
CA ASN A 304 16.07 23.83 -32.44
C ASN A 304 15.76 23.36 -33.88
N LEU A 305 15.03 22.27 -34.06
CA LEU A 305 14.52 21.88 -35.35
C LEU A 305 13.37 22.84 -35.76
N GLU A 306 13.71 23.98 -36.37
CA GLU A 306 12.76 25.02 -36.79
C GLU A 306 11.83 25.50 -35.64
N LYS A 307 12.39 25.76 -34.44
CA LYS A 307 11.67 26.11 -33.21
C LYS A 307 10.89 24.96 -32.55
N HIS A 308 11.20 23.73 -32.87
CA HIS A 308 10.59 22.55 -32.27
C HIS A 308 11.63 21.75 -31.50
N THR A 309 11.21 21.17 -30.38
CA THR A 309 11.98 20.20 -29.58
C THR A 309 11.25 18.87 -29.59
N PHE A 310 11.94 17.81 -29.97
CA PHE A 310 11.42 16.44 -29.94
C PHE A 310 12.13 15.65 -28.87
N ASN A 311 11.36 14.95 -28.06
CA ASN A 311 11.86 14.09 -27.00
C ASN A 311 11.37 12.67 -27.22
N VAL A 312 12.28 11.69 -27.14
CA VAL A 312 11.96 10.26 -27.24
C VAL A 312 12.61 9.56 -26.05
N ASP A 313 11.81 8.98 -25.18
CA ASP A 313 12.29 8.31 -23.98
C ASP A 313 11.84 6.86 -23.94
N TYR A 314 12.74 5.99 -23.51
CA TYR A 314 12.44 4.63 -23.13
C TYR A 314 13.00 4.34 -21.76
N PHE A 315 12.15 3.81 -20.87
CA PHE A 315 12.48 3.41 -19.52
C PHE A 315 12.08 1.96 -19.29
N LYS A 316 12.97 1.20 -18.69
CA LYS A 316 12.68 -0.13 -18.19
C LYS A 316 13.14 -0.27 -16.75
N SER A 317 12.21 -0.62 -15.87
CA SER A 317 12.50 -0.93 -14.46
C SER A 317 12.09 -2.37 -14.17
N SER A 318 12.90 -3.08 -13.42
CA SER A 318 12.56 -4.41 -12.91
C SER A 318 13.07 -4.56 -11.49
N HIS A 319 12.18 -4.94 -10.57
CA HIS A 319 12.58 -5.22 -9.22
C HIS A 319 11.95 -6.49 -8.66
N LYS A 320 12.66 -7.10 -7.70
CA LYS A 320 12.24 -8.30 -6.98
C LYS A 320 12.38 -8.04 -5.50
N THR A 321 11.37 -8.37 -4.73
CA THR A 321 11.40 -8.28 -3.27
C THR A 321 10.68 -9.46 -2.63
N VAL A 322 11.05 -9.79 -1.41
CA VAL A 322 10.48 -10.89 -0.64
C VAL A 322 9.95 -10.36 0.69
N GLY A 323 8.64 -10.43 0.89
CA GLY A 323 8.05 -10.24 2.20
C GLY A 323 8.02 -11.57 2.94
N GLN A 324 8.68 -11.71 4.08
CA GLN A 324 8.59 -12.89 4.90
C GLN A 324 7.77 -12.62 6.16
N LEU A 325 6.86 -13.54 6.42
CA LEU A 325 6.09 -13.63 7.65
C LEU A 325 6.48 -14.93 8.36
N ASP A 326 6.08 -15.04 9.60
CA ASP A 326 6.24 -16.26 10.37
C ASP A 326 5.54 -17.47 9.73
N TYR A 327 5.75 -18.64 10.27
CA TYR A 327 5.18 -19.90 9.80
C TYR A 327 3.67 -19.79 9.55
N SER A 328 3.17 -20.52 8.55
CA SER A 328 1.73 -20.64 8.32
C SER A 328 1.08 -21.52 9.40
N GLY A 329 -0.22 -21.66 9.31
CA GLY A 329 -1.01 -22.49 10.20
C GLY A 329 -2.45 -22.56 9.73
N VAL A 330 -3.26 -23.26 10.48
CA VAL A 330 -4.71 -23.16 10.39
C VAL A 330 -5.21 -22.21 11.46
N PHE A 331 -6.20 -21.39 11.11
CA PHE A 331 -6.71 -20.33 11.97
C PHE A 331 -8.24 -20.48 12.02
N ARG A 332 -8.75 -21.01 13.15
CA ARG A 332 -10.17 -21.33 13.35
C ARG A 332 -10.77 -22.22 12.25
N LEU A 333 -10.03 -23.25 11.88
CA LEU A 333 -10.50 -24.23 10.93
C LEU A 333 -11.65 -25.03 11.55
N SER A 334 -12.83 -24.96 10.95
CA SER A 334 -13.99 -25.75 11.38
C SER A 334 -13.82 -27.21 10.92
N VAL A 335 -13.84 -28.13 11.87
CA VAL A 335 -13.64 -29.55 11.60
C VAL A 335 -14.57 -30.38 12.47
N ASP A 336 -15.35 -31.29 11.84
CA ASP A 336 -16.00 -32.39 12.53
C ASP A 336 -14.98 -33.52 12.71
N LEU A 337 -14.30 -33.52 13.87
CA LEU A 337 -13.22 -34.45 14.15
C LEU A 337 -13.76 -35.83 14.56
N PRO A 338 -13.41 -36.94 13.90
CA PRO A 338 -13.84 -38.25 14.30
C PRO A 338 -13.40 -38.60 15.73
N CYS A 339 -14.33 -39.02 16.58
CA CYS A 339 -14.03 -39.44 17.96
C CYS A 339 -13.18 -40.70 18.04
N ASN A 340 -13.17 -41.55 16.99
CA ASN A 340 -12.27 -42.69 16.85
C ASN A 340 -10.92 -42.34 16.20
N ASN A 341 -10.56 -41.04 16.15
CA ASN A 341 -9.28 -40.64 15.60
C ASN A 341 -8.14 -41.28 16.42
N PRO A 342 -7.25 -42.07 15.77
CA PRO A 342 -6.24 -42.87 16.48
C PRO A 342 -5.12 -42.02 17.13
N PHE A 343 -5.08 -40.73 16.83
CA PHE A 343 -4.09 -39.81 17.42
C PHE A 343 -4.54 -39.23 18.77
N LEU A 344 -5.83 -39.34 19.11
CA LEU A 344 -6.34 -38.85 20.39
C LEU A 344 -5.88 -39.78 21.53
N SER A 345 -5.29 -39.21 22.57
CA SER A 345 -5.13 -39.92 23.83
C SER A 345 -6.51 -40.15 24.52
N ASN A 346 -6.59 -41.07 25.47
CA ASN A 346 -7.83 -41.29 26.24
C ASN A 346 -8.34 -40.02 26.90
N GLN A 347 -7.43 -39.16 27.40
CA GLN A 347 -7.80 -37.90 28.03
C GLN A 347 -8.36 -36.90 27.02
N GLN A 348 -7.75 -36.81 25.82
CA GLN A 348 -8.24 -35.94 24.76
C GLN A 348 -9.60 -36.39 24.22
N PHE A 349 -9.77 -37.70 24.02
CA PHE A 349 -11.08 -38.27 23.68
C PHE A 349 -12.15 -37.94 24.75
N THR A 350 -11.82 -38.09 26.02
CA THR A 350 -12.75 -37.76 27.11
C THR A 350 -13.15 -36.29 27.03
N ALA A 351 -12.16 -35.39 26.88
CA ALA A 351 -12.38 -33.95 26.90
C ALA A 351 -13.30 -33.44 25.77
N ILE A 352 -13.16 -33.95 24.53
CA ILE A 352 -13.88 -33.42 23.38
C ILE A 352 -15.03 -34.30 22.91
N CYS A 353 -15.05 -35.56 23.26
CA CYS A 353 -16.10 -36.52 22.87
C CYS A 353 -16.95 -36.97 24.05
N SER A 354 -16.40 -37.76 25.01
CA SER A 354 -17.14 -38.37 26.07
C SER A 354 -17.85 -37.39 27.01
N ASP A 355 -17.18 -36.31 27.42
CA ASP A 355 -17.78 -35.23 28.23
C ASP A 355 -18.94 -34.50 27.51
N ASN A 356 -19.03 -34.66 26.18
CA ASN A 356 -20.09 -34.12 25.34
C ASN A 356 -21.15 -35.17 24.96
N GLY A 357 -21.10 -36.35 25.58
CA GLY A 357 -22.04 -37.42 25.29
C GLY A 357 -21.84 -38.12 23.93
N LEU A 358 -20.67 -37.87 23.27
CA LEU A 358 -20.34 -38.49 21.98
C LEU A 358 -19.62 -39.80 22.18
N THR A 359 -19.87 -40.75 21.26
CA THR A 359 -19.28 -42.08 21.20
C THR A 359 -18.17 -42.16 20.15
N LEU A 360 -17.48 -43.29 20.07
CA LEU A 360 -16.43 -43.51 19.04
C LEU A 360 -16.96 -43.44 17.58
N SER A 361 -18.27 -43.61 17.39
CA SER A 361 -18.89 -43.51 16.05
C SER A 361 -19.25 -42.09 15.64
N ASP A 362 -19.17 -41.16 16.57
CA ASP A 362 -19.57 -39.76 16.37
C ASP A 362 -18.39 -38.88 15.97
N THR A 363 -18.70 -37.61 15.67
CA THR A 363 -17.70 -36.58 15.40
C THR A 363 -17.86 -35.40 16.38
N ALA A 364 -16.74 -34.83 16.84
CA ALA A 364 -16.71 -33.65 17.68
C ALA A 364 -16.54 -32.42 16.79
N PRO A 365 -17.51 -31.48 16.76
CA PRO A 365 -17.37 -30.22 16.03
C PRO A 365 -16.42 -29.27 16.77
N LEU A 366 -15.30 -28.92 16.12
CA LEU A 366 -14.25 -28.10 16.70
C LEU A 366 -13.83 -26.98 15.76
N TYR A 367 -13.42 -25.84 16.34
CA TYR A 367 -12.56 -24.86 15.70
C TYR A 367 -11.11 -25.12 16.11
N ILE A 368 -10.24 -25.32 15.14
CA ILE A 368 -8.83 -25.63 15.37
C ILE A 368 -7.97 -24.47 14.84
N SER A 369 -7.10 -23.92 15.69
CA SER A 369 -6.05 -23.02 15.29
C SER A 369 -4.70 -23.61 15.70
N ARG A 370 -3.74 -23.71 14.76
CA ARG A 370 -2.40 -24.23 15.04
C ARG A 370 -1.35 -23.62 14.14
N ARG A 371 -0.26 -23.17 14.72
CA ARG A 371 0.94 -22.71 14.01
C ARG A 371 1.76 -23.91 13.58
N ASN A 372 2.12 -24.00 12.30
CA ASN A 372 2.82 -25.16 11.75
C ASN A 372 4.33 -24.89 11.64
N ILE A 373 5.00 -24.89 12.80
CA ILE A 373 6.42 -24.54 12.92
C ILE A 373 7.37 -25.63 12.34
N GLU A 374 6.87 -26.79 12.00
CA GLU A 374 7.59 -27.86 11.32
C GLU A 374 7.82 -27.53 9.81
N GLY A 375 7.11 -26.55 9.28
CA GLY A 375 7.23 -26.09 7.90
C GLY A 375 8.25 -24.99 7.72
N ASN A 376 8.14 -24.27 6.61
CA ASN A 376 8.90 -23.07 6.34
C ASN A 376 8.07 -21.81 6.64
N PRO A 377 8.71 -20.67 6.94
CA PRO A 377 8.03 -19.38 7.02
C PRO A 377 7.30 -19.05 5.72
N ARG A 378 6.18 -18.34 5.84
CA ARG A 378 5.44 -17.84 4.67
C ARG A 378 6.22 -16.77 3.97
N GLN A 379 6.29 -16.84 2.65
CA GLN A 379 6.94 -15.83 1.83
C GLN A 379 6.03 -15.28 0.74
N GLN A 380 6.13 -14.01 0.52
CA GLN A 380 5.49 -13.24 -0.54
C GLN A 380 6.57 -12.77 -1.51
N ASN A 381 6.75 -13.52 -2.59
CA ASN A 381 7.75 -13.20 -3.61
C ASN A 381 7.10 -12.32 -4.68
N PHE A 382 7.58 -11.11 -4.82
CA PHE A 382 7.13 -10.16 -5.84
C PHE A 382 8.20 -9.95 -6.88
N LYS A 383 7.78 -9.91 -8.14
CA LYS A 383 8.59 -9.45 -9.25
C LYS A 383 7.76 -8.47 -10.06
N HIS A 384 8.20 -7.23 -10.14
CA HIS A 384 7.59 -6.19 -10.96
C HIS A 384 8.50 -5.84 -12.13
N SER A 385 7.92 -5.53 -13.27
CA SER A 385 8.64 -4.98 -14.41
C SER A 385 7.75 -3.98 -15.12
N THR A 386 8.30 -2.79 -15.39
CA THR A 386 7.63 -1.73 -16.15
C THR A 386 8.48 -1.34 -17.34
N ASP A 387 7.87 -1.34 -18.52
CA ASP A 387 8.38 -0.75 -19.75
C ASP A 387 7.55 0.51 -20.03
N ARG A 388 8.19 1.65 -20.29
CA ARG A 388 7.53 2.93 -20.58
C ARG A 388 8.21 3.61 -21.76
N PHE A 389 7.42 3.98 -22.74
CA PHE A 389 7.82 4.77 -23.89
C PHE A 389 7.12 6.13 -23.85
N VAL A 390 7.85 7.21 -24.13
CA VAL A 390 7.30 8.56 -24.23
C VAL A 390 7.83 9.22 -25.49
N PHE A 391 6.92 9.79 -26.28
CA PHE A 391 7.22 10.69 -27.36
C PHE A 391 6.58 12.05 -27.06
N ASP A 392 7.35 13.11 -27.17
CA ASP A 392 6.92 14.45 -26.78
C ASP A 392 7.48 15.49 -27.76
N VAL A 393 6.65 16.40 -28.18
CA VAL A 393 7.04 17.49 -29.08
C VAL A 393 6.55 18.81 -28.49
N ASP A 394 7.49 19.70 -28.24
CA ASP A 394 7.23 21.10 -27.90
C ASP A 394 7.56 21.97 -29.09
N GLY A 395 6.74 22.99 -29.38
CA GLY A 395 7.02 23.88 -30.48
C GLY A 395 6.27 25.21 -30.41
N GLU A 396 6.72 26.12 -31.26
CA GLU A 396 6.10 27.42 -31.50
C GLU A 396 5.47 27.42 -32.92
N ILE A 397 4.13 27.60 -32.99
CA ILE A 397 3.40 27.68 -34.28
C ILE A 397 3.63 29.03 -34.94
N THR A 398 3.49 30.08 -34.15
CA THR A 398 3.78 31.49 -34.51
C THR A 398 4.26 32.21 -33.26
N ASN A 399 4.72 33.45 -33.37
CA ASN A 399 5.15 34.23 -32.22
C ASN A 399 4.13 34.17 -31.07
N GLU A 400 4.58 33.76 -29.89
CA GLU A 400 3.78 33.65 -28.65
C GLU A 400 2.70 32.57 -28.66
N TRP A 401 2.65 31.71 -29.69
CA TRP A 401 1.71 30.59 -29.75
C TRP A 401 2.44 29.27 -29.72
N PHE A 402 2.44 28.63 -28.55
CA PHE A 402 3.13 27.38 -28.27
C PHE A 402 2.18 26.17 -28.31
N TYR A 403 2.75 25.00 -28.55
CA TYR A 403 2.04 23.74 -28.39
C TYR A 403 2.94 22.66 -27.78
N ASN A 404 2.31 21.69 -27.12
CA ASN A 404 2.91 20.44 -26.71
C ASN A 404 2.01 19.29 -27.19
N LEU A 405 2.59 18.33 -27.87
CA LEU A 405 1.96 17.06 -28.26
C LEU A 405 2.72 15.94 -27.60
N SER A 406 2.06 15.09 -26.81
CA SER A 406 2.70 13.95 -26.20
C SER A 406 1.91 12.66 -26.36
N PHE A 407 2.65 11.58 -26.54
CA PHE A 407 2.19 10.20 -26.51
C PHE A 407 3.00 9.44 -25.49
N GLN A 408 2.33 8.66 -24.65
CA GLN A 408 2.95 7.77 -23.69
C GLN A 408 2.29 6.42 -23.78
N SER A 409 3.10 5.36 -23.78
CA SER A 409 2.63 3.97 -23.65
C SER A 409 3.45 3.26 -22.59
N SER A 410 2.78 2.54 -21.71
CA SER A 410 3.44 1.78 -20.65
C SER A 410 2.80 0.42 -20.43
N ARG A 411 3.63 -0.51 -20.00
CA ARG A 411 3.22 -1.85 -19.61
C ARG A 411 3.89 -2.23 -18.29
N THR A 412 3.09 -2.46 -17.26
CA THR A 412 3.55 -2.95 -15.96
C THR A 412 3.09 -4.38 -15.76
N THR A 413 4.02 -5.29 -15.49
CA THR A 413 3.74 -6.68 -15.14
C THR A 413 4.12 -6.94 -13.69
N ALA A 414 3.34 -7.77 -13.00
CA ALA A 414 3.63 -8.23 -11.66
C ALA A 414 3.42 -9.74 -11.55
N ASP A 415 4.46 -10.45 -11.13
CA ASP A 415 4.40 -11.85 -10.75
C ASP A 415 4.46 -11.93 -9.23
N PHE A 416 3.48 -12.59 -8.66
CA PHE A 416 3.39 -12.83 -7.22
C PHE A 416 3.33 -14.32 -6.95
N THR A 417 4.14 -14.79 -5.99
CA THR A 417 4.06 -16.15 -5.48
C THR A 417 4.03 -16.12 -3.96
N TYR A 418 2.95 -16.65 -3.40
CA TYR A 418 2.81 -16.86 -1.97
C TYR A 418 3.20 -18.29 -1.64
N LEU A 419 4.25 -18.47 -0.85
CA LEU A 419 4.83 -19.77 -0.54
C LEU A 419 4.51 -20.19 0.88
N ASN A 420 4.45 -21.52 1.08
CA ASN A 420 4.34 -22.18 2.38
C ASN A 420 3.04 -21.88 3.14
N ASP A 421 1.95 -21.64 2.44
CA ASP A 421 0.62 -21.57 3.06
C ASP A 421 0.00 -22.97 3.21
N ILE A 422 -1.11 -23.05 3.92
CA ILE A 422 -1.84 -24.31 4.19
C ILE A 422 -3.19 -24.27 3.48
N SER A 423 -3.49 -25.33 2.72
CA SER A 423 -4.82 -25.56 2.16
C SER A 423 -5.78 -25.99 3.27
N LYS A 424 -6.87 -25.23 3.46
CA LYS A 424 -7.89 -25.54 4.48
C LYS A 424 -8.53 -26.90 4.23
N GLN A 425 -8.92 -27.19 2.99
CA GLN A 425 -9.58 -28.45 2.66
C GLN A 425 -8.66 -29.65 2.88
N ARG A 426 -7.39 -29.56 2.46
CA ARG A 426 -6.42 -30.63 2.68
C ARG A 426 -6.10 -30.82 4.15
N ALA A 427 -6.04 -29.73 4.94
CA ALA A 427 -5.89 -29.80 6.38
C ALA A 427 -7.09 -30.49 7.06
N ILE A 428 -8.34 -30.18 6.67
CA ILE A 428 -9.54 -30.87 7.13
C ILE A 428 -9.46 -32.35 6.82
N ASN A 429 -9.12 -32.71 5.58
CA ASN A 429 -9.00 -34.13 5.18
C ASN A 429 -7.93 -34.86 5.99
N ALA A 430 -6.78 -34.24 6.22
CA ALA A 430 -5.65 -34.79 6.96
C ALA A 430 -5.89 -34.94 8.47
N LEU A 431 -6.86 -34.21 9.03
CA LEU A 431 -7.31 -34.33 10.42
C LEU A 431 -8.37 -35.40 10.62
N LYS A 432 -9.15 -35.75 9.57
CA LYS A 432 -10.16 -36.81 9.62
C LYS A 432 -9.49 -38.16 9.39
N VAL A 433 -9.01 -38.76 10.47
CA VAL A 433 -8.19 -40.00 10.45
C VAL A 433 -8.89 -41.12 11.18
N SER A 434 -8.72 -42.34 10.67
CA SER A 434 -9.17 -43.59 11.23
C SER A 434 -8.02 -44.63 11.28
N GLY A 435 -8.27 -45.82 11.85
CA GLY A 435 -7.27 -46.89 11.93
C GLY A 435 -6.58 -46.97 13.29
N THR A 436 -5.28 -47.23 13.30
CA THR A 436 -4.47 -47.31 14.53
C THR A 436 -3.31 -46.31 14.48
N PRO A 437 -2.70 -45.93 15.62
CA PRO A 437 -1.55 -45.02 15.62
C PRO A 437 -0.38 -45.49 14.76
N SER A 438 -0.20 -46.80 14.60
CA SER A 438 0.84 -47.38 13.74
C SER A 438 0.44 -47.54 12.27
N LYS A 439 -0.85 -47.47 11.95
CA LYS A 439 -1.42 -47.54 10.60
C LYS A 439 -2.59 -46.58 10.46
N PRO A 440 -2.34 -45.27 10.59
CA PRO A 440 -3.39 -44.26 10.42
C PRO A 440 -3.72 -44.10 8.93
N SER A 441 -4.99 -43.85 8.62
CA SER A 441 -5.45 -43.57 7.27
C SER A 441 -6.49 -42.44 7.28
N CYS A 442 -6.41 -41.53 6.30
CA CYS A 442 -7.45 -40.49 6.16
C CYS A 442 -8.79 -41.14 5.74
N VAL A 443 -9.88 -40.59 6.25
CA VAL A 443 -11.25 -41.00 5.85
C VAL A 443 -11.51 -40.63 4.39
N SER A 444 -10.88 -39.56 3.86
CA SER A 444 -11.07 -39.03 2.51
C SER A 444 -10.38 -39.82 1.38
N GLY A 445 -9.52 -40.82 1.69
CA GLY A 445 -8.93 -41.71 0.68
C GLY A 445 -7.39 -41.64 0.58
N ASN A 446 -6.85 -42.29 -0.46
CA ASN A 446 -5.44 -42.74 -0.54
C ASN A 446 -4.40 -41.62 -0.77
N ASP A 447 -4.76 -40.48 -1.37
CA ASP A 447 -3.82 -39.37 -1.62
C ASP A 447 -3.59 -38.52 -0.37
N CYS A 448 -4.50 -38.58 0.59
CA CYS A 448 -4.40 -37.83 1.83
C CYS A 448 -3.33 -38.45 2.75
N LYS A 449 -2.62 -37.55 3.47
CA LYS A 449 -1.62 -37.93 4.48
C LYS A 449 -2.07 -37.45 5.86
N PRO A 450 -2.18 -38.38 6.85
CA PRO A 450 -2.62 -38.03 8.20
C PRO A 450 -1.73 -36.98 8.86
N TRP A 451 -2.34 -35.94 9.43
CA TRP A 451 -1.65 -34.82 10.10
C TRP A 451 -1.93 -34.90 11.61
N ASN A 452 -0.93 -35.33 12.38
CA ASN A 452 -1.04 -35.48 13.81
C ASN A 452 -0.60 -34.18 14.54
N ILE A 453 -1.57 -33.46 15.06
CA ILE A 453 -1.39 -32.21 15.82
C ILE A 453 -1.76 -32.34 17.30
N PHE A 454 -1.99 -33.54 17.77
CA PHE A 454 -2.46 -33.87 19.13
C PHE A 454 -1.32 -34.16 20.11
N LEU A 455 -0.07 -34.01 19.65
CA LEU A 455 1.14 -34.15 20.44
C LEU A 455 1.86 -32.83 20.56
N ASN A 456 2.73 -32.70 21.56
CA ASN A 456 3.59 -31.53 21.71
C ASN A 456 4.46 -31.36 20.46
N SER A 457 4.58 -30.12 19.97
CA SER A 457 5.44 -29.79 18.84
C SER A 457 6.80 -29.27 19.33
N ASP A 458 7.88 -29.82 18.79
CA ASP A 458 9.26 -29.36 18.97
C ASP A 458 9.82 -28.69 17.70
N GLY A 459 8.96 -28.46 16.70
CA GLY A 459 9.33 -27.90 15.41
C GLY A 459 10.01 -28.88 14.45
N ASN A 460 10.22 -30.13 14.84
CA ASN A 460 10.89 -31.15 14.04
C ASN A 460 9.90 -32.10 13.38
N LEU A 461 10.18 -32.45 12.12
CA LEU A 461 9.43 -33.49 11.41
C LEU A 461 9.71 -34.87 12.01
N LYS A 462 8.67 -35.70 12.08
CA LYS A 462 8.74 -37.05 12.64
C LYS A 462 8.79 -38.09 11.55
N SER A 463 9.34 -39.27 11.90
CA SER A 463 9.46 -40.41 10.97
C SER A 463 8.14 -41.15 10.74
N SER A 464 7.14 -40.96 11.60
CA SER A 464 5.80 -41.54 11.44
C SER A 464 4.73 -40.62 12.03
N ALA A 465 3.50 -40.73 11.50
CA ALA A 465 2.36 -39.92 11.95
C ALA A 465 1.97 -40.17 13.40
N GLY A 466 2.24 -41.37 13.94
CA GLY A 466 2.02 -41.69 15.35
C GLY A 466 2.91 -40.90 16.31
N LEU A 467 4.02 -40.33 15.83
CA LEU A 467 4.98 -39.54 16.61
C LEU A 467 4.80 -38.02 16.44
N GLY A 468 3.91 -37.59 15.54
CA GLY A 468 3.62 -36.16 15.28
C GLY A 468 3.57 -35.83 13.80
N VAL A 469 3.93 -34.60 13.43
CA VAL A 469 3.88 -34.10 12.05
C VAL A 469 5.00 -34.73 11.21
N THR A 470 4.64 -35.36 10.10
CA THR A 470 5.58 -35.94 9.12
C THR A 470 5.79 -35.05 7.93
N LYS A 471 6.85 -35.31 7.16
CA LYS A 471 7.11 -34.58 5.91
C LYS A 471 5.98 -34.76 4.90
N GLU A 472 5.46 -36.00 4.78
CA GLU A 472 4.38 -36.34 3.86
C GLU A 472 3.09 -35.58 4.22
N ALA A 473 2.78 -35.45 5.51
CA ALA A 473 1.63 -34.67 5.97
C ALA A 473 1.82 -33.18 5.66
N LEU A 474 3.02 -32.65 5.95
CA LEU A 474 3.36 -31.26 5.64
C LEU A 474 3.25 -30.98 4.14
N ASP A 475 3.85 -31.82 3.30
CA ASP A 475 3.80 -31.67 1.83
C ASP A 475 2.35 -31.73 1.31
N TYR A 476 1.51 -32.61 1.90
CA TYR A 476 0.11 -32.72 1.52
C TYR A 476 -0.72 -31.50 1.86
N ILE A 477 -0.57 -30.92 3.05
CA ILE A 477 -1.37 -29.77 3.49
C ILE A 477 -0.84 -28.44 2.93
N SER A 478 0.45 -28.37 2.57
CA SER A 478 1.07 -27.12 2.09
C SER A 478 0.57 -26.74 0.70
N THR A 479 0.47 -25.43 0.46
CA THR A 479 0.09 -24.88 -0.83
C THR A 479 0.91 -23.64 -1.16
N ASN A 480 1.17 -23.46 -2.44
CA ASN A 480 1.78 -22.25 -3.00
C ASN A 480 0.80 -21.62 -3.98
N LEU A 481 0.68 -20.32 -3.94
CA LEU A 481 -0.31 -19.58 -4.67
C LEU A 481 0.37 -18.61 -5.64
N LYS A 482 -0.11 -18.54 -6.89
CA LYS A 482 0.47 -17.67 -7.92
C LYS A 482 -0.57 -16.72 -8.46
N VAL A 483 -0.13 -15.50 -8.72
CA VAL A 483 -0.90 -14.49 -9.43
C VAL A 483 0.02 -13.79 -10.41
N ASN A 484 -0.47 -13.59 -11.63
CA ASN A 484 0.18 -12.80 -12.66
C ASN A 484 -0.75 -11.67 -13.04
N ALA A 485 -0.24 -10.45 -13.06
CA ALA A 485 -1.02 -9.30 -13.47
C ALA A 485 -0.25 -8.45 -14.49
N GLU A 486 -0.99 -7.87 -15.42
CA GLU A 486 -0.50 -6.97 -16.45
C GLU A 486 -1.43 -5.76 -16.51
N LEU A 487 -0.84 -4.58 -16.46
CA LEU A 487 -1.52 -3.32 -16.65
C LEU A 487 -0.86 -2.61 -17.84
N THR A 488 -1.67 -2.17 -18.80
CA THR A 488 -1.22 -1.29 -19.88
C THR A 488 -1.91 0.06 -19.75
N GLU A 489 -1.19 1.13 -20.06
CA GLU A 489 -1.72 2.49 -20.13
C GLU A 489 -1.20 3.19 -21.39
N ASP A 490 -2.13 3.70 -22.18
CA ASP A 490 -1.84 4.57 -23.31
C ASP A 490 -2.45 5.94 -23.07
N GLN A 491 -1.65 6.99 -23.24
CA GLN A 491 -2.04 8.38 -23.05
C GLN A 491 -1.65 9.23 -24.27
N TYR A 492 -2.59 10.03 -24.75
CA TYR A 492 -2.40 11.03 -25.78
C TYR A 492 -2.80 12.39 -25.22
N ARG A 493 -1.93 13.36 -25.34
CA ARG A 493 -2.19 14.70 -24.83
C ARG A 493 -1.75 15.76 -25.84
N PHE A 494 -2.60 16.74 -26.06
CA PHE A 494 -2.31 17.92 -26.86
C PHE A 494 -2.64 19.15 -26.00
N VAL A 495 -1.70 20.08 -25.91
CA VAL A 495 -1.88 21.36 -25.24
C VAL A 495 -1.43 22.47 -26.16
N THR A 496 -2.17 23.55 -26.22
CA THR A 496 -1.73 24.78 -26.90
C THR A 496 -1.90 25.97 -25.96
N SER A 497 -0.97 26.92 -25.99
CA SER A 497 -1.01 28.13 -25.18
C SER A 497 -0.61 29.35 -25.97
N LYS A 498 -1.23 30.50 -25.65
CA LYS A 498 -0.95 31.78 -26.29
C LYS A 498 -1.02 32.90 -25.29
N SER A 499 -0.10 33.84 -25.43
CA SER A 499 -0.09 35.15 -24.75
C SER A 499 -0.74 36.21 -25.63
N PHE A 500 -1.69 36.93 -25.06
CA PHE A 500 -2.39 38.03 -25.72
C PHE A 500 -2.04 39.34 -25.03
N THR A 501 -1.40 40.25 -25.70
CA THR A 501 -1.18 41.59 -25.20
C THR A 501 -2.44 42.44 -25.37
N THR A 502 -2.88 43.09 -24.32
CA THR A 502 -4.07 43.95 -24.36
C THR A 502 -3.69 45.43 -24.28
N LYS A 503 -4.55 46.32 -24.77
CA LYS A 503 -4.39 47.76 -24.60
C LYS A 503 -5.00 48.26 -23.28
N ASN A 504 -5.47 47.36 -22.43
CA ASN A 504 -6.09 47.71 -21.17
C ASN A 504 -5.03 47.91 -20.09
N ALA A 505 -5.05 49.06 -19.43
CA ALA A 505 -4.08 49.40 -18.39
C ALA A 505 -4.22 48.50 -17.12
N VAL A 506 -5.39 47.91 -16.90
CA VAL A 506 -5.66 47.05 -15.75
C VAL A 506 -5.30 45.57 -16.03
N ILE A 507 -5.43 45.14 -17.29
CA ILE A 507 -5.10 43.77 -17.74
C ILE A 507 -4.13 43.90 -18.92
N PRO A 508 -2.83 44.04 -18.66
CA PRO A 508 -1.83 44.28 -19.72
C PRO A 508 -1.64 43.03 -20.62
N SER A 509 -1.82 41.85 -20.09
CA SER A 509 -1.74 40.59 -20.86
C SER A 509 -2.77 39.56 -20.39
N LEU A 510 -3.01 38.56 -21.21
CA LEU A 510 -3.85 37.41 -20.95
C LEU A 510 -3.12 36.21 -21.50
N ASP A 511 -2.71 35.28 -20.63
CA ASP A 511 -2.16 34.01 -21.07
C ASP A 511 -3.23 32.94 -20.94
N MET A 512 -3.41 32.16 -22.01
CA MET A 512 -4.45 31.16 -22.11
C MET A 512 -3.87 29.86 -22.64
N ALA A 513 -4.24 28.74 -22.02
CA ALA A 513 -3.96 27.41 -22.52
C ALA A 513 -5.23 26.60 -22.67
N LEU A 514 -5.24 25.72 -23.67
CA LEU A 514 -6.28 24.74 -23.97
C LEU A 514 -5.64 23.39 -24.18
N GLY A 515 -6.21 22.34 -23.54
CA GLY A 515 -5.69 21.00 -23.65
C GLY A 515 -6.76 19.93 -23.89
N LEU A 516 -6.38 18.92 -24.66
CA LEU A 516 -7.14 17.71 -24.90
C LEU A 516 -6.31 16.52 -24.41
N GLU A 517 -6.97 15.56 -23.75
CA GLU A 517 -6.32 14.34 -23.28
C GLU A 517 -7.22 13.12 -23.48
N TYR A 518 -6.63 12.04 -23.93
CA TYR A 518 -7.25 10.72 -23.98
C TYR A 518 -6.33 9.72 -23.27
N ARG A 519 -6.91 8.92 -22.38
CA ARG A 519 -6.19 7.87 -21.65
C ARG A 519 -7.00 6.58 -21.61
N GLU A 520 -6.32 5.46 -21.79
CA GLU A 520 -6.88 4.13 -21.71
C GLU A 520 -6.01 3.24 -20.81
N LEU A 521 -6.63 2.62 -19.81
CA LEU A 521 -6.02 1.63 -18.94
C LEU A 521 -6.69 0.28 -19.16
N ASN A 522 -5.87 -0.79 -19.25
CA ASN A 522 -6.36 -2.15 -19.34
C ASN A 522 -5.63 -3.02 -18.31
N LEU A 523 -6.39 -3.68 -17.44
CA LEU A 523 -5.88 -4.61 -16.42
C LEU A 523 -6.26 -6.04 -16.78
N LYS A 524 -5.27 -6.93 -16.73
CA LYS A 524 -5.44 -8.37 -16.80
C LYS A 524 -4.74 -9.00 -15.62
N LYS A 525 -5.51 -9.64 -14.73
CA LYS A 525 -5.01 -10.37 -13.58
C LYS A 525 -5.52 -11.80 -13.61
N ASN A 526 -4.59 -12.76 -13.58
CA ASN A 526 -4.87 -14.19 -13.49
C ASN A 526 -4.37 -14.69 -12.14
N ALA A 527 -5.24 -15.31 -11.38
CA ALA A 527 -4.93 -15.93 -10.12
C ALA A 527 -5.19 -17.42 -10.20
N ASP A 528 -4.40 -18.20 -9.45
CA ASP A 528 -4.69 -19.63 -9.28
C ASP A 528 -6.09 -19.81 -8.66
N ASP A 529 -6.73 -20.91 -8.96
CA ASP A 529 -7.99 -21.30 -8.33
C ASP A 529 -7.74 -21.77 -6.89
N PHE A 530 -8.45 -21.15 -5.95
CA PHE A 530 -8.36 -21.44 -4.51
C PHE A 530 -9.61 -22.13 -3.97
N SER A 531 -10.26 -22.95 -4.76
CA SER A 531 -11.43 -23.73 -4.33
C SER A 531 -11.19 -24.52 -3.05
N ASP A 532 -9.94 -24.96 -2.83
CA ASP A 532 -9.49 -25.65 -1.59
C ASP A 532 -9.40 -24.72 -0.36
N GLY A 533 -9.55 -23.41 -0.53
CA GLY A 533 -9.37 -22.43 0.53
C GLY A 533 -7.94 -22.35 1.05
N ALA A 534 -7.27 -21.23 0.80
CA ALA A 534 -5.95 -20.96 1.40
C ALA A 534 -6.07 -20.72 2.90
N GLY A 535 -4.99 -21.04 3.64
CA GLY A 535 -4.95 -21.03 5.10
C GLY A 535 -5.36 -19.74 5.71
N GLN A 536 -4.96 -18.57 5.16
CA GLN A 536 -5.27 -17.33 5.84
C GLN A 536 -5.36 -16.04 5.06
N GLN A 537 -4.61 -15.86 4.02
CA GLN A 537 -4.54 -14.51 3.47
C GLN A 537 -4.36 -14.55 1.97
N TYR A 538 -5.19 -13.82 1.30
CA TYR A 538 -5.25 -13.52 -0.12
C TYR A 538 -6.05 -14.49 -0.97
N PRO A 539 -7.36 -14.43 -0.92
CA PRO A 539 -8.14 -14.79 -2.07
C PRO A 539 -7.85 -13.77 -3.17
N HIS A 540 -6.83 -14.00 -3.96
CA HIS A 540 -6.68 -13.30 -5.22
C HIS A 540 -7.66 -13.94 -6.20
N SER A 541 -8.46 -13.13 -6.86
CA SER A 541 -9.34 -13.57 -7.91
C SER A 541 -8.83 -13.03 -9.24
N SER A 542 -9.05 -13.77 -10.31
CA SER A 542 -8.82 -13.27 -11.65
C SER A 542 -9.72 -12.08 -11.92
N LEU A 543 -9.18 -11.08 -12.62
CA LEU A 543 -9.87 -9.81 -12.89
C LEU A 543 -9.44 -9.28 -14.25
N TYR A 544 -10.42 -8.81 -15.03
CA TYR A 544 -10.21 -8.13 -16.29
C TYR A 544 -11.03 -6.85 -16.29
N GLY A 545 -10.43 -5.75 -16.67
CA GLY A 545 -11.13 -4.47 -16.74
C GLY A 545 -10.42 -3.47 -17.63
N SER A 546 -11.19 -2.52 -18.13
CA SER A 546 -10.71 -1.39 -18.93
C SER A 546 -11.37 -0.12 -18.47
N LEU A 547 -10.61 0.97 -18.45
CA LEU A 547 -11.07 2.30 -18.12
C LEU A 547 -10.55 3.28 -19.18
N LYS A 548 -11.47 4.08 -19.75
CA LYS A 548 -11.15 5.11 -20.74
C LYS A 548 -11.61 6.46 -20.25
N VAL A 549 -10.83 7.49 -20.54
CA VAL A 549 -11.20 8.87 -20.20
C VAL A 549 -10.85 9.81 -21.34
N LYS A 550 -11.76 10.73 -21.64
CA LYS A 550 -11.59 11.84 -22.58
C LYS A 550 -11.73 13.14 -21.82
N GLU A 551 -10.82 14.05 -22.01
CA GLU A 551 -10.74 15.24 -21.18
C GLU A 551 -10.45 16.49 -22.02
N LEU A 552 -11.12 17.58 -21.63
CA LEU A 552 -10.89 18.92 -22.12
C LEU A 552 -10.58 19.83 -20.95
N PHE A 553 -9.50 20.58 -21.02
CA PHE A 553 -9.13 21.52 -19.97
C PHE A 553 -8.62 22.85 -20.50
N SER A 554 -8.72 23.89 -19.67
CA SER A 554 -8.21 25.23 -19.97
C SER A 554 -7.59 25.83 -18.73
N GLU A 555 -6.52 26.60 -18.93
CA GLU A 555 -5.89 27.44 -17.91
C GLU A 555 -5.83 28.87 -18.43
N ILE A 556 -6.11 29.83 -17.54
CA ILE A 556 -6.06 31.27 -17.80
C ILE A 556 -5.21 31.92 -16.71
N TYR A 557 -4.29 32.77 -17.11
CA TYR A 557 -3.49 33.60 -16.22
C TYR A 557 -3.69 35.06 -16.58
N LEU A 558 -4.02 35.86 -15.57
CA LEU A 558 -4.35 37.27 -15.70
C LEU A 558 -3.53 38.06 -14.70
N PRO A 559 -2.52 38.81 -15.12
CA PRO A 559 -2.00 39.91 -14.32
C PRO A 559 -3.01 41.09 -14.34
N LEU A 560 -3.66 41.35 -13.21
CA LEU A 560 -4.72 42.38 -13.13
C LEU A 560 -4.17 43.81 -13.00
N VAL A 561 -3.14 43.95 -12.18
CA VAL A 561 -2.39 45.19 -11.97
C VAL A 561 -0.96 44.77 -11.67
N THR A 562 -0.03 45.73 -11.60
CA THR A 562 1.31 45.46 -11.09
C THR A 562 1.17 44.69 -9.78
N ASP A 563 1.82 43.53 -9.71
CA ASP A 563 1.96 42.69 -8.53
C ASP A 563 0.73 41.85 -8.11
N THR A 564 -0.41 41.93 -8.83
CA THR A 564 -1.58 41.06 -8.57
C THR A 564 -1.83 40.12 -9.74
N ASN A 565 -1.89 38.82 -9.46
CA ASN A 565 -2.05 37.79 -10.48
C ASN A 565 -3.23 36.86 -10.15
N LEU A 566 -4.10 36.61 -11.11
CA LEU A 566 -5.18 35.66 -11.04
C LEU A 566 -4.89 34.44 -11.90
N ASN A 567 -5.10 33.27 -11.32
CA ASN A 567 -5.03 31.97 -12.01
C ASN A 567 -6.40 31.31 -11.97
N PHE A 568 -6.87 30.86 -13.11
CA PHE A 568 -8.08 30.09 -13.22
C PHE A 568 -7.85 28.88 -14.12
N SER A 569 -8.24 27.70 -13.67
CA SER A 569 -8.27 26.52 -14.53
C SER A 569 -9.51 25.68 -14.33
N ILE A 570 -9.93 25.01 -15.39
CA ILE A 570 -11.13 24.18 -15.43
C ILE A 570 -10.85 22.94 -16.28
N ARG A 571 -11.37 21.77 -15.86
CA ARG A 571 -11.30 20.52 -16.62
C ARG A 571 -12.64 19.81 -16.58
N TYR A 572 -13.07 19.38 -17.74
CA TYR A 572 -14.19 18.47 -17.95
C TYR A 572 -13.63 17.10 -18.35
N SER A 573 -14.07 16.05 -17.64
CA SER A 573 -13.64 14.67 -17.89
C SER A 573 -14.86 13.78 -18.11
N ASP A 574 -14.84 13.01 -19.20
CA ASP A 574 -15.83 12.02 -19.61
C ASP A 574 -15.21 10.62 -19.48
N TYR A 575 -15.75 9.82 -18.56
CA TYR A 575 -15.28 8.49 -18.24
C TYR A 575 -16.19 7.42 -18.85
N SER A 576 -15.62 6.29 -19.25
CA SER A 576 -16.36 5.15 -19.83
C SER A 576 -17.41 4.50 -18.93
N LEU A 577 -17.61 5.01 -17.71
CA LEU A 577 -18.56 4.54 -16.68
C LEU A 577 -19.83 5.38 -16.60
N GLU A 578 -20.14 6.16 -17.63
CA GLU A 578 -21.27 7.09 -17.68
C GLU A 578 -21.22 8.20 -16.60
N GLU A 579 -20.05 8.42 -15.99
CA GLU A 579 -19.83 9.46 -14.98
C GLU A 579 -18.96 10.58 -15.56
N ASN A 580 -19.47 11.79 -15.50
CA ASN A 580 -18.78 13.00 -15.93
C ASN A 580 -18.33 13.81 -14.72
N SER A 581 -17.23 14.51 -14.84
CA SER A 581 -16.78 15.37 -13.77
C SER A 581 -16.29 16.73 -14.25
N LEU A 582 -16.50 17.73 -13.42
CA LEU A 582 -15.99 19.07 -13.60
C LEU A 582 -15.13 19.46 -12.40
N THR A 583 -13.86 19.80 -12.65
CA THR A 583 -12.92 20.30 -11.66
C THR A 583 -12.54 21.75 -11.98
N TYR A 584 -12.19 22.52 -10.95
CA TYR A 584 -11.73 23.89 -11.09
C TYR A 584 -10.61 24.21 -10.10
N ASP A 585 -9.82 25.22 -10.43
CA ASP A 585 -8.79 25.81 -9.56
C ASP A 585 -8.81 27.32 -9.76
N ILE A 586 -8.94 28.07 -8.67
CA ILE A 586 -8.91 29.53 -8.64
C ILE A 586 -7.78 29.92 -7.70
N GLY A 587 -6.86 30.72 -8.18
CA GLY A 587 -5.72 31.20 -7.43
C GLY A 587 -5.53 32.70 -7.56
N LEU A 588 -5.13 33.33 -6.47
CA LEU A 588 -4.74 34.74 -6.42
C LEU A 588 -3.36 34.82 -5.78
N VAL A 589 -2.46 35.54 -6.42
CA VAL A 589 -1.12 35.84 -5.91
C VAL A 589 -0.94 37.35 -5.90
N GLN A 590 -0.64 37.90 -4.72
CA GLN A 590 -0.34 39.31 -4.52
C GLN A 590 1.07 39.47 -4.00
N LEU A 591 1.88 40.23 -4.72
CA LEU A 591 3.22 40.61 -4.28
C LEU A 591 3.17 41.99 -3.65
N PHE A 592 3.98 42.23 -2.60
CA PHE A 592 4.14 43.51 -1.92
C PHE A 592 5.64 43.77 -1.76
N GLU A 593 6.09 44.94 -2.22
CA GLU A 593 7.46 45.45 -2.03
C GLU A 593 8.57 44.46 -2.43
N GLU A 594 8.30 43.56 -3.39
CA GLU A 594 9.20 42.47 -3.84
C GLU A 594 9.65 41.50 -2.75
N LYS A 595 9.23 41.68 -1.48
CA LYS A 595 9.64 40.90 -0.31
C LYS A 595 8.52 40.01 0.25
N TYR A 596 7.28 40.45 0.10
CA TYR A 596 6.13 39.70 0.67
C TYR A 596 5.25 39.17 -0.44
N THR A 597 4.84 37.92 -0.33
CA THR A 597 3.87 37.33 -1.24
C THR A 597 2.73 36.72 -0.45
N LEU A 598 1.50 37.08 -0.78
CA LEU A 598 0.29 36.48 -0.28
C LEU A 598 -0.33 35.65 -1.40
N LYS A 599 -0.59 34.35 -1.13
CA LYS A 599 -1.21 33.45 -2.07
C LYS A 599 -2.51 32.91 -1.47
N PHE A 600 -3.56 32.90 -2.26
CA PHE A 600 -4.83 32.25 -1.92
C PHE A 600 -5.22 31.31 -3.05
N SER A 601 -5.71 30.12 -2.72
CA SER A 601 -6.26 29.22 -3.72
C SER A 601 -7.43 28.40 -3.20
N GLN A 602 -8.38 28.11 -4.10
CA GLN A 602 -9.48 27.17 -3.90
C GLN A 602 -9.52 26.19 -5.06
N GLN A 603 -9.46 24.89 -4.76
CA GLN A 603 -9.47 23.85 -5.76
C GLN A 603 -10.57 22.83 -5.50
N LYS A 604 -11.21 22.38 -6.59
CA LYS A 604 -12.01 21.16 -6.62
C LYS A 604 -11.24 20.09 -7.39
N ALA A 605 -10.81 19.05 -6.70
CA ALA A 605 -10.11 17.91 -7.27
C ALA A 605 -10.93 16.63 -7.11
N ILE A 606 -10.63 15.61 -7.91
CA ILE A 606 -11.33 14.33 -7.91
C ILE A 606 -10.38 13.13 -7.94
N ARG A 607 -10.89 11.98 -7.48
CA ARG A 607 -10.36 10.66 -7.80
C ARG A 607 -11.50 9.78 -8.32
N MET A 608 -11.30 9.20 -9.50
CA MET A 608 -12.21 8.20 -10.04
C MET A 608 -11.99 6.84 -9.39
N PRO A 609 -13.05 6.02 -9.27
CA PRO A 609 -12.87 4.60 -8.93
C PRO A 609 -11.90 3.93 -9.92
N ASP A 610 -11.02 3.11 -9.40
CA ASP A 610 -10.11 2.33 -10.25
C ASP A 610 -10.74 1.00 -10.70
N ILE A 611 -10.03 0.24 -11.55
CA ILE A 611 -10.54 -1.03 -12.09
C ILE A 611 -10.83 -2.04 -10.96
N ASN A 612 -10.03 -2.07 -9.89
CA ASN A 612 -10.32 -2.96 -8.75
C ASN A 612 -11.50 -2.46 -7.91
N ASP A 613 -11.61 -1.14 -7.71
CA ASP A 613 -12.77 -0.54 -6.99
C ASP A 613 -14.09 -0.96 -7.65
N LEU A 614 -14.10 -1.09 -8.98
CA LEU A 614 -15.29 -1.37 -9.78
C LEU A 614 -15.57 -2.87 -9.98
N TYR A 615 -14.54 -3.64 -10.35
CA TYR A 615 -14.72 -4.98 -10.91
C TYR A 615 -14.16 -6.10 -10.04
N SER A 616 -13.59 -5.83 -8.84
CA SER A 616 -13.08 -6.91 -7.98
C SER A 616 -14.20 -7.91 -7.63
N PRO A 617 -14.01 -9.21 -7.87
CA PRO A 617 -14.97 -10.21 -7.41
C PRO A 617 -15.12 -10.18 -5.89
N THR A 618 -16.33 -10.46 -5.41
CA THR A 618 -16.60 -10.58 -3.97
C THR A 618 -15.74 -11.69 -3.36
N LYS A 619 -15.09 -11.38 -2.25
CA LYS A 619 -14.20 -12.29 -1.54
C LYS A 619 -14.30 -12.12 -0.03
N VAL A 620 -14.00 -13.20 0.69
CA VAL A 620 -13.86 -13.14 2.15
C VAL A 620 -12.55 -12.42 2.49
N ASN A 621 -12.64 -11.42 3.35
CA ASN A 621 -11.53 -10.68 3.90
C ASN A 621 -11.56 -10.77 5.43
N GLN A 622 -10.41 -10.60 6.06
CA GLN A 622 -10.29 -10.51 7.50
C GLN A 622 -10.51 -9.07 7.95
N ALA A 623 -11.45 -8.87 8.87
CA ALA A 623 -11.71 -7.60 9.50
C ALA A 623 -11.50 -7.67 11.02
N PHE A 624 -11.36 -6.50 11.65
CA PHE A 624 -11.19 -6.39 13.09
C PHE A 624 -12.42 -5.76 13.71
N LEU A 625 -12.96 -6.42 14.74
CA LEU A 625 -14.02 -5.92 15.59
C LEU A 625 -13.51 -5.94 17.03
N ASN A 626 -13.34 -4.77 17.63
CA ASN A 626 -12.77 -4.66 18.96
C ASN A 626 -13.62 -5.39 20.04
N SER A 627 -14.93 -5.29 19.91
CA SER A 627 -15.89 -6.03 20.75
C SER A 627 -17.21 -6.17 20.00
N ASP A 628 -17.89 -7.30 20.23
CA ASP A 628 -19.29 -7.47 19.78
C ASP A 628 -20.21 -7.01 20.93
N PRO A 629 -21.02 -5.95 20.75
CA PRO A 629 -21.93 -5.43 21.79
C PRO A 629 -22.97 -6.44 22.27
N CYS A 630 -23.22 -7.49 21.49
CA CYS A 630 -24.18 -8.56 21.81
C CYS A 630 -23.57 -9.79 22.43
N SER A 631 -22.26 -9.79 22.69
CA SER A 631 -21.52 -10.94 23.24
C SER A 631 -21.33 -10.86 24.77
N GLY A 632 -20.87 -11.99 25.34
CA GLY A 632 -20.60 -12.13 26.79
C GLY A 632 -21.86 -12.40 27.60
N SER A 633 -21.69 -12.65 28.89
CA SER A 633 -22.80 -12.90 29.84
C SER A 633 -23.64 -11.67 30.17
N ASN A 634 -23.08 -10.45 29.91
CA ASN A 634 -23.75 -9.17 30.11
C ASN A 634 -23.55 -8.31 28.84
N PRO A 635 -24.34 -8.56 27.77
CA PRO A 635 -24.26 -7.75 26.55
C PRO A 635 -24.51 -6.26 26.83
N SER A 636 -23.80 -5.38 26.13
CA SER A 636 -23.95 -3.92 26.29
C SER A 636 -25.17 -3.35 25.56
N LYS A 637 -25.77 -4.13 24.65
CA LYS A 637 -27.01 -3.81 23.93
C LYS A 637 -28.13 -4.74 24.37
N SER A 638 -29.38 -4.27 24.30
CA SER A 638 -30.56 -5.05 24.67
C SER A 638 -30.81 -6.22 23.71
N ILE A 639 -31.58 -7.21 24.17
CA ILE A 639 -31.98 -8.33 23.32
C ILE A 639 -32.71 -7.90 22.05
N SER A 640 -33.56 -6.87 22.13
CA SER A 640 -34.30 -6.32 20.98
C SER A 640 -33.38 -5.65 19.95
N GLU A 641 -32.29 -5.01 20.37
CA GLU A 641 -31.27 -4.46 19.47
C GLU A 641 -30.46 -5.60 18.87
N CYS A 642 -29.99 -6.55 19.67
CA CYS A 642 -29.17 -7.69 19.20
C CYS A 642 -29.95 -8.63 18.24
N ALA A 643 -31.27 -8.78 18.42
CA ALA A 643 -32.09 -9.53 17.50
C ALA A 643 -32.10 -8.99 16.05
N ARG A 644 -31.81 -7.70 15.86
CA ARG A 644 -31.65 -7.08 14.54
C ARG A 644 -30.47 -7.67 13.75
N THR A 645 -29.51 -8.24 14.45
CA THR A 645 -28.32 -8.90 13.87
C THR A 645 -28.43 -10.42 13.85
N GLY A 646 -29.59 -11.00 14.13
CA GLY A 646 -29.84 -12.46 14.13
C GLY A 646 -29.56 -13.15 15.48
N VAL A 647 -29.35 -12.42 16.58
CA VAL A 647 -29.21 -13.00 17.91
C VAL A 647 -30.58 -13.47 18.44
N THR A 648 -30.71 -14.76 18.73
CA THR A 648 -31.92 -15.33 19.33
C THR A 648 -31.91 -15.20 20.86
N GLU A 649 -33.07 -15.39 21.52
CA GLU A 649 -33.15 -15.40 23.00
C GLU A 649 -32.23 -16.43 23.65
N SER A 650 -32.04 -17.58 23.03
CA SER A 650 -31.15 -18.64 23.53
C SER A 650 -29.66 -18.30 23.40
N LEU A 651 -29.29 -17.45 22.46
CA LEU A 651 -27.92 -17.00 22.24
C LEU A 651 -27.57 -15.78 23.06
N TYR A 652 -28.56 -14.93 23.40
CA TYR A 652 -28.32 -13.71 24.17
C TYR A 652 -27.75 -14.01 25.55
N GLY A 653 -26.62 -13.37 25.89
CA GLY A 653 -25.88 -13.67 27.13
C GLY A 653 -24.97 -14.88 27.08
N ASN A 654 -24.98 -15.65 25.97
CA ASN A 654 -24.21 -16.89 25.80
C ASN A 654 -23.19 -16.83 24.64
N ILE A 655 -23.13 -15.76 23.84
CA ILE A 655 -22.19 -15.63 22.73
C ILE A 655 -20.79 -15.42 23.30
N SER A 656 -19.87 -16.31 22.93
CA SER A 656 -18.44 -16.13 23.33
C SER A 656 -17.82 -14.98 22.57
N ASN A 657 -17.28 -14.00 23.29
CA ASN A 657 -16.48 -12.91 22.72
C ASN A 657 -15.00 -13.16 22.93
N THR A 658 -14.43 -14.10 22.17
CA THR A 658 -13.03 -14.49 22.37
C THR A 658 -12.07 -13.95 21.33
N GLU A 659 -12.58 -13.32 20.25
CA GLU A 659 -11.72 -12.99 19.10
C GLU A 659 -12.09 -11.61 18.53
N THR A 660 -11.05 -10.84 18.25
CA THR A 660 -11.17 -9.51 17.60
C THR A 660 -11.17 -9.60 16.08
N GLN A 661 -10.84 -10.76 15.50
CA GLN A 661 -10.81 -10.99 14.05
C GLN A 661 -12.08 -11.68 13.60
N ILE A 662 -12.74 -11.12 12.59
CA ILE A 662 -13.95 -11.64 11.98
C ILE A 662 -13.82 -11.71 10.46
N ASN A 663 -14.68 -12.44 9.80
CA ASN A 663 -14.80 -12.42 8.35
C ASN A 663 -15.64 -11.22 7.89
N SER A 664 -15.25 -10.64 6.76
CA SER A 664 -16.05 -9.66 6.03
C SER A 664 -16.05 -9.99 4.53
N LEU A 665 -17.14 -9.70 3.85
CA LEU A 665 -17.17 -9.77 2.38
C LEU A 665 -16.81 -8.41 1.81
N ILE A 666 -15.84 -8.38 0.91
CA ILE A 666 -15.45 -7.20 0.16
C ILE A 666 -15.44 -7.50 -1.33
N GLY A 667 -15.83 -6.54 -2.14
CA GLY A 667 -15.84 -6.68 -3.61
C GLY A 667 -15.91 -5.32 -4.28
N GLY A 668 -15.83 -5.30 -5.61
CA GLY A 668 -16.04 -4.11 -6.41
C GLY A 668 -17.48 -3.66 -6.41
N ASN A 669 -17.68 -2.39 -6.77
CA ASN A 669 -19.02 -1.81 -6.90
C ASN A 669 -19.09 -0.89 -8.12
N LEU A 670 -19.89 -1.26 -9.11
CA LEU A 670 -20.06 -0.50 -10.35
C LEU A 670 -20.81 0.83 -10.15
N ASN A 671 -21.46 1.03 -9.00
CA ASN A 671 -22.21 2.24 -8.69
C ASN A 671 -21.39 3.27 -7.89
N LEU A 672 -20.08 3.08 -7.76
CA LEU A 672 -19.22 4.05 -7.08
C LEU A 672 -19.17 5.36 -7.84
N ARG A 673 -19.25 6.46 -7.09
CA ARG A 673 -19.09 7.82 -7.59
C ARG A 673 -17.65 8.30 -7.41
N PRO A 674 -17.20 9.31 -8.18
CA PRO A 674 -15.92 9.92 -7.95
C PRO A 674 -15.81 10.54 -6.56
N GLU A 675 -14.66 10.37 -5.92
CA GLU A 675 -14.33 11.16 -4.73
C GLU A 675 -14.15 12.62 -5.14
N THR A 676 -14.62 13.53 -4.32
CA THR A 676 -14.49 14.97 -4.56
C THR A 676 -13.85 15.63 -3.35
N ALA A 677 -12.79 16.40 -3.59
CA ALA A 677 -12.13 17.20 -2.56
C ALA A 677 -12.22 18.69 -2.89
N ILE A 678 -12.58 19.51 -1.89
CA ILE A 678 -12.42 20.96 -1.93
C ILE A 678 -11.27 21.32 -1.01
N THR A 679 -10.24 21.92 -1.59
CA THR A 679 -9.06 22.41 -0.85
C THR A 679 -9.05 23.92 -0.89
N ASN A 680 -8.88 24.55 0.27
CA ASN A 680 -8.60 25.97 0.40
C ASN A 680 -7.20 26.13 0.98
N SER A 681 -6.37 27.02 0.41
CA SER A 681 -5.03 27.30 0.92
C SER A 681 -4.82 28.81 1.00
N LEU A 682 -4.10 29.23 2.03
CA LEU A 682 -3.64 30.60 2.24
C LEU A 682 -2.16 30.53 2.63
N SER A 683 -1.28 31.11 1.82
CA SER A 683 0.17 31.12 2.07
C SER A 683 0.66 32.55 2.19
N PHE A 684 1.55 32.77 3.15
CA PHE A 684 2.31 33.98 3.31
C PHE A 684 3.79 33.66 3.16
N LEU A 685 4.47 34.35 2.25
CA LEU A 685 5.90 34.22 2.01
C LEU A 685 6.58 35.57 2.30
N TYR A 686 7.69 35.49 2.98
CA TYR A 686 8.64 36.59 3.15
C TYR A 686 10.00 36.15 2.64
N SER A 687 10.61 36.92 1.74
CA SER A 687 11.90 36.58 1.14
C SER A 687 12.76 37.85 1.11
N ASP A 688 13.82 37.87 1.92
CA ASP A 688 14.84 38.90 1.99
C ASP A 688 16.16 38.26 2.50
N GLU A 689 16.59 38.58 3.72
CA GLU A 689 17.74 37.91 4.38
C GLU A 689 17.40 36.50 4.86
N ILE A 690 16.12 36.22 5.10
CA ILE A 690 15.59 34.94 5.54
C ILE A 690 14.37 34.63 4.67
N ASP A 691 14.27 33.42 4.16
CA ASP A 691 13.07 32.92 3.50
C ASP A 691 12.14 32.26 4.54
N LEU A 692 10.91 32.78 4.65
CA LEU A 692 9.87 32.26 5.53
C LEU A 692 8.60 32.01 4.71
N GLU A 693 8.08 30.79 4.77
CA GLU A 693 6.79 30.42 4.20
C GLU A 693 5.88 29.84 5.29
N ILE A 694 4.65 30.35 5.36
CA ILE A 694 3.62 29.87 6.29
C ILE A 694 2.38 29.54 5.49
N ASP A 695 1.96 28.26 5.53
CA ASP A 695 0.82 27.74 4.80
C ASP A 695 -0.30 27.31 5.74
N PHE A 696 -1.50 27.83 5.49
CA PHE A 696 -2.74 27.33 6.08
C PHE A 696 -3.55 26.62 5.01
N TYR A 697 -4.08 25.44 5.33
CA TYR A 697 -4.92 24.69 4.41
C TYR A 697 -6.08 23.99 5.09
N SER A 698 -7.17 23.79 4.33
CA SER A 698 -8.34 23.01 4.73
C SER A 698 -8.77 22.12 3.57
N ILE A 699 -8.94 20.83 3.82
CA ILE A 699 -9.34 19.84 2.82
C ILE A 699 -10.63 19.16 3.28
N SER A 700 -11.67 19.27 2.47
CA SER A 700 -12.95 18.56 2.67
C SER A 700 -13.10 17.50 1.60
N LEU A 701 -13.05 16.22 1.99
CA LEU A 701 -13.21 15.07 1.09
C LEU A 701 -14.61 14.48 1.24
N LYS A 702 -15.32 14.31 0.12
CA LYS A 702 -16.64 13.69 0.04
C LYS A 702 -16.59 12.43 -0.82
N ASP A 703 -17.54 11.51 -0.58
CA ASP A 703 -17.70 10.26 -1.34
C ASP A 703 -16.41 9.42 -1.38
N LYS A 704 -15.67 9.38 -0.26
CA LYS A 704 -14.43 8.62 -0.14
C LYS A 704 -14.64 7.15 -0.50
N ILE A 705 -13.90 6.66 -1.50
CA ILE A 705 -13.92 5.26 -1.91
C ILE A 705 -13.09 4.43 -0.92
N GLY A 706 -13.67 3.37 -0.43
CA GLY A 706 -13.08 2.45 0.53
C GLY A 706 -14.09 1.47 1.06
N SER A 707 -13.68 0.51 1.90
CA SER A 707 -14.57 -0.38 2.62
C SER A 707 -15.09 0.29 3.89
N SER A 708 -16.38 0.12 4.19
CA SER A 708 -16.94 0.53 5.47
C SER A 708 -16.34 -0.31 6.61
N GLU A 709 -16.05 0.33 7.74
CA GLU A 709 -15.63 -0.40 8.93
C GLU A 709 -16.76 -1.29 9.44
N VAL A 710 -16.41 -2.51 9.84
CA VAL A 710 -17.39 -3.49 10.34
C VAL A 710 -18.08 -3.03 11.62
N SER A 711 -17.36 -2.30 12.49
CA SER A 711 -17.92 -1.64 13.68
C SER A 711 -19.00 -0.64 13.31
N PHE A 712 -18.74 0.21 12.30
CA PHE A 712 -19.73 1.19 11.82
C PHE A 712 -21.01 0.53 11.30
N ILE A 713 -20.89 -0.56 10.54
CA ILE A 713 -22.04 -1.32 10.02
C ILE A 713 -22.84 -1.91 11.20
N LEU A 714 -22.14 -2.55 12.14
CA LEU A 714 -22.75 -3.19 13.30
C LEU A 714 -23.48 -2.18 14.20
N ASP A 715 -22.80 -1.09 14.56
CA ASP A 715 -23.37 -0.06 15.43
C ASP A 715 -24.62 0.60 14.81
N ASN A 716 -24.57 0.94 13.52
CA ASN A 716 -25.74 1.52 12.83
C ASN A 716 -26.91 0.53 12.74
N CYS A 717 -26.66 -0.76 12.52
CA CYS A 717 -27.74 -1.76 12.58
C CYS A 717 -28.35 -1.83 13.98
N LEU A 718 -27.52 -1.95 15.02
CA LEU A 718 -27.98 -2.07 16.39
C LEU A 718 -28.77 -0.83 16.87
N GLU A 719 -28.31 0.37 16.50
CA GLU A 719 -28.94 1.62 16.93
C GLU A 719 -30.19 1.98 16.14
N THR A 720 -30.10 1.89 14.82
CA THR A 720 -31.21 2.40 13.94
C THR A 720 -32.19 1.32 13.50
N GLY A 721 -31.76 0.05 13.42
CA GLY A 721 -32.52 -1.03 12.83
C GLY A 721 -32.71 -0.90 11.31
N ALA A 722 -31.97 0.00 10.66
CA ALA A 722 -32.07 0.22 9.22
C ALA A 722 -31.66 -1.04 8.45
N SER A 723 -32.54 -1.52 7.59
CA SER A 723 -32.32 -2.74 6.79
C SER A 723 -31.09 -2.67 5.91
N TYR A 724 -30.70 -1.46 5.46
CA TYR A 724 -29.46 -1.25 4.72
C TYR A 724 -28.22 -1.79 5.45
N TYR A 725 -28.11 -1.55 6.77
CA TYR A 725 -26.96 -2.04 7.57
C TYR A 725 -27.20 -3.47 8.06
N CYS A 726 -28.41 -3.79 8.52
CA CYS A 726 -28.71 -5.07 9.15
C CYS A 726 -28.62 -6.24 8.15
N ASN A 727 -28.99 -6.03 6.89
CA ASN A 727 -28.85 -7.05 5.84
C ASN A 727 -27.39 -7.34 5.43
N LEU A 728 -26.43 -6.54 5.89
CA LEU A 728 -25.00 -6.78 5.69
C LEU A 728 -24.37 -7.63 6.80
N ILE A 729 -25.16 -8.06 7.79
CA ILE A 729 -24.68 -8.78 8.97
C ILE A 729 -25.23 -10.20 8.96
N GLU A 730 -24.33 -11.17 9.00
CA GLU A 730 -24.67 -12.58 9.16
C GLU A 730 -23.91 -13.17 10.35
N ARG A 731 -24.62 -13.83 11.25
CA ARG A 731 -24.06 -14.55 12.40
C ARG A 731 -24.17 -16.05 12.21
N ASN A 732 -23.22 -16.77 12.75
CA ASN A 732 -23.36 -18.23 12.86
C ASN A 732 -24.63 -18.56 13.65
N PRO A 733 -25.58 -19.34 13.10
CA PRO A 733 -26.88 -19.60 13.74
C PRO A 733 -26.77 -20.45 15.02
N THR A 734 -25.67 -21.19 15.18
CA THR A 734 -25.44 -22.07 16.34
C THR A 734 -24.74 -21.35 17.49
N THR A 735 -23.76 -20.51 17.19
CA THR A 735 -22.90 -19.88 18.21
C THR A 735 -23.19 -18.40 18.39
N GLY A 736 -23.89 -17.74 17.47
CA GLY A 736 -24.13 -16.31 17.44
C GLY A 736 -22.91 -15.46 17.07
N THR A 737 -21.75 -16.08 16.79
CA THR A 737 -20.51 -15.38 16.47
C THR A 737 -20.42 -14.99 14.98
N PHE A 738 -19.45 -14.14 14.62
CA PHE A 738 -19.19 -13.71 13.24
C PHE A 738 -18.20 -14.61 12.48
N TYR A 739 -17.97 -15.85 12.92
CA TYR A 739 -16.86 -16.65 12.43
C TYR A 739 -17.15 -17.52 11.22
N GLU A 740 -18.31 -17.89 10.93
CA GLU A 740 -18.68 -18.64 9.73
C GLU A 740 -19.75 -17.91 8.94
N GLY A 741 -20.17 -16.75 9.44
CA GLY A 741 -20.90 -15.78 8.67
C GLY A 741 -19.98 -15.05 7.68
N SER A 742 -20.49 -14.71 6.54
CA SER A 742 -19.81 -13.84 5.58
C SER A 742 -20.30 -12.42 5.73
#